data_31c9f420779f366418e5e21200fc3bc5
#
_entry.id   31c9f420779f366418e5e21200fc3bc5
#
_cell.length_a   1.000
_cell.length_b   1.000
_cell.length_c   1.000
_cell.angle_alpha   90.00
_cell.angle_beta   90.00
_cell.angle_gamma   90.00
#
_symmetry.space_group_name_H-M   'P 1'
#
loop_
_entity.id
_entity.type
_entity.pdbx_description
1 polymer ?
#
loop_
_entity_poly.entity_id
_entity_poly.type
_entity_poly.pdbx_seq_one_letter_code
_entity_poly.pdbx_strand_id
1 'polypeptide(L)'
;MKIRFDVLLFISMSAAMLLTLGSCKTPKLSEANAQFGRGEYFNASKTYKAVYNKLSPKKDRELRGEVAYQLGTCYRRLNMAPNASAAYQNAIRYEYPDSMAFYYLGRSLQAEGKYQPAIEAYNTFLEWKPDDQLAKEGINGCRMAIKAKEGKKSRYIVKNAKLFNSRRSDFAPMYLDKELNTIYYTSSTEKATGTNKSEITGTKKSDIFFSKKDENGKWGKPEPAEGALNTEHDEGIVSFSPDGQTMYLTVARRAPEADTSVEIYTSRRSDASWSEPQKFEITADTLSAYGHPAASPDGTYLYFSSDMPGGYGGKDIWRINLKERSGSLENLGPQINTAGDEMFPYLRADTLLYFASDGHPGFGGLDLFKAHLNSTGERWSVENMGLPINSSGDDFGITYGLGESGFFSSNRGDARGYDHIYSFEYPEVKVTISGMVLDKDEEPVPNAIIRIVGDDGSNQKEVARDDGSFRFKLERGVKYVMMAGATGYLNVKQEFESDMEEEDADYEVDFILAAIHKPQVVENIFYDFDKATLRPESKEALDEMAQMLRDNPNVTIEMGAHTDMKGSEEYNINLSNRRAKSVVDYLVAAGIRADRLSWKGYGETVPKKVTKRINREYPQFAEDTVLDEPFIETLSEEDQEAADQINRRTEFQVTSINYDMY
;
A
#
# COMPACT_ATOMS: atom_id res chain seq x y z
N MET A 1 -10.68 -39.89 -82.90
CA MET A 1 -11.51 -38.71 -82.65
C MET A 1 -11.99 -38.63 -81.16
N LYS A 2 -11.08 -38.87 -80.18
CA LYS A 2 -11.37 -38.84 -78.73
C LYS A 2 -10.41 -37.98 -77.91
N ILE A 3 -9.44 -37.33 -78.58
CA ILE A 3 -8.38 -36.59 -77.84
C ILE A 3 -8.64 -35.05 -77.89
N ARG A 4 -9.63 -34.59 -78.58
CA ARG A 4 -9.94 -33.11 -78.69
C ARG A 4 -11.02 -32.60 -77.72
N PHE A 5 -11.74 -33.46 -77.02
CA PHE A 5 -12.75 -33.04 -76.04
C PHE A 5 -12.21 -32.80 -74.62
N ASP A 6 -11.17 -33.52 -74.24
CA ASP A 6 -10.61 -33.40 -72.89
C ASP A 6 -9.73 -32.15 -72.67
N VAL A 7 -9.13 -31.60 -73.74
CA VAL A 7 -8.30 -30.38 -73.68
C VAL A 7 -9.17 -29.10 -73.60
N LEU A 8 -10.40 -29.12 -74.19
CA LEU A 8 -11.31 -27.99 -74.06
C LEU A 8 -12.03 -27.93 -72.72
N LEU A 9 -12.21 -29.08 -72.00
CA LEU A 9 -12.79 -29.11 -70.66
C LEU A 9 -11.77 -28.65 -69.59
N PHE A 10 -10.47 -28.95 -69.80
CA PHE A 10 -9.40 -28.49 -68.92
C PHE A 10 -9.10 -26.99 -69.05
N ILE A 11 -9.24 -26.41 -70.23
CA ILE A 11 -9.06 -24.94 -70.45
C ILE A 11 -10.25 -24.19 -69.92
N SER A 12 -11.47 -24.72 -69.96
CA SER A 12 -12.65 -24.08 -69.38
C SER A 12 -12.68 -24.18 -67.84
N MET A 13 -12.19 -25.24 -67.24
CA MET A 13 -12.03 -25.35 -65.77
C MET A 13 -10.88 -24.51 -65.23
N SER A 14 -9.75 -24.38 -65.95
CA SER A 14 -8.67 -23.49 -65.55
C SER A 14 -9.00 -22.00 -65.72
N ALA A 15 -9.84 -21.60 -66.71
CA ALA A 15 -10.32 -20.25 -66.86
C ALA A 15 -11.41 -19.90 -65.82
N ALA A 16 -12.23 -20.87 -65.37
CA ALA A 16 -13.19 -20.68 -64.28
C ALA A 16 -12.49 -20.66 -62.89
N MET A 17 -11.36 -21.36 -62.73
CA MET A 17 -10.57 -21.35 -61.49
C MET A 17 -9.68 -20.12 -61.32
N LEU A 18 -9.35 -19.41 -62.43
CA LEU A 18 -8.64 -18.14 -62.44
C LEU A 18 -9.53 -16.91 -62.19
N LEU A 19 -10.87 -17.06 -62.26
CA LEU A 19 -11.85 -16.00 -62.00
C LEU A 19 -12.32 -15.99 -60.53
N THR A 20 -11.90 -16.96 -59.68
CA THR A 20 -12.18 -16.97 -58.25
C THR A 20 -11.00 -16.49 -57.40
N LEU A 21 -9.90 -16.05 -58.01
CA LEU A 21 -8.83 -15.36 -57.29
C LEU A 21 -9.26 -13.93 -56.98
N GLY A 22 -9.93 -13.81 -55.82
CA GLY A 22 -9.91 -12.64 -54.97
C GLY A 22 -10.15 -11.31 -55.69
N SER A 23 -11.39 -10.92 -55.89
CA SER A 23 -11.74 -9.52 -55.86
C SER A 23 -11.24 -8.99 -54.51
N CYS A 24 -9.99 -8.52 -54.42
CA CYS A 24 -9.55 -7.63 -53.37
C CYS A 24 -10.46 -6.40 -53.46
N LYS A 25 -11.57 -6.39 -52.66
CA LYS A 25 -12.45 -5.22 -52.57
C LYS A 25 -11.54 -4.05 -52.20
N THR A 26 -11.47 -3.06 -53.07
CA THR A 26 -10.75 -1.83 -52.81
C THR A 26 -11.39 -1.22 -51.55
N PRO A 27 -10.66 -0.98 -50.46
CA PRO A 27 -11.24 -0.43 -49.25
C PRO A 27 -11.89 0.91 -49.57
N LYS A 28 -13.17 1.04 -49.26
CA LYS A 28 -13.99 2.24 -49.52
C LYS A 28 -14.17 3.02 -48.23
N LEU A 29 -14.03 4.33 -48.29
CA LEU A 29 -14.31 5.20 -47.14
C LEU A 29 -15.74 5.02 -46.63
N SER A 30 -16.71 4.88 -47.54
CA SER A 30 -18.12 4.65 -47.21
C SER A 30 -18.32 3.37 -46.35
N GLU A 31 -17.53 2.32 -46.59
CA GLU A 31 -17.57 1.10 -45.80
C GLU A 31 -16.99 1.33 -44.38
N ALA A 32 -15.88 2.07 -44.29
CA ALA A 32 -15.29 2.43 -43.01
C ALA A 32 -16.25 3.28 -42.16
N ASN A 33 -16.90 4.28 -42.79
CA ASN A 33 -17.89 5.14 -42.13
C ASN A 33 -19.12 4.34 -41.68
N ALA A 34 -19.60 3.39 -42.48
CA ALA A 34 -20.71 2.53 -42.10
C ALA A 34 -20.36 1.60 -40.93
N GLN A 35 -19.16 1.00 -40.93
CA GLN A 35 -18.65 0.20 -39.79
C GLN A 35 -18.52 1.06 -38.53
N PHE A 36 -17.97 2.26 -38.65
CA PHE A 36 -17.84 3.19 -37.52
C PHE A 36 -19.21 3.58 -36.97
N GLY A 37 -20.16 3.94 -37.83
CA GLY A 37 -21.54 4.30 -37.43
C GLY A 37 -22.28 3.17 -36.69
N ARG A 38 -21.94 1.90 -36.98
CA ARG A 38 -22.46 0.75 -36.26
C ARG A 38 -21.64 0.37 -35.01
N GLY A 39 -20.61 1.16 -34.61
CA GLY A 39 -19.75 0.87 -33.46
C GLY A 39 -18.75 -0.28 -33.69
N GLU A 40 -18.55 -0.75 -34.93
CA GLU A 40 -17.63 -1.84 -35.28
C GLU A 40 -16.17 -1.34 -35.33
N TYR A 41 -15.68 -0.79 -34.20
CA TYR A 41 -14.43 -0.04 -34.16
C TYR A 41 -13.20 -0.84 -34.62
N PHE A 42 -13.16 -2.15 -34.33
CA PHE A 42 -12.06 -2.99 -34.79
C PHE A 42 -12.03 -3.16 -36.31
N ASN A 43 -13.20 -3.42 -36.93
CA ASN A 43 -13.30 -3.54 -38.37
C ASN A 43 -13.08 -2.17 -39.04
N ALA A 44 -13.71 -1.12 -38.53
CA ALA A 44 -13.55 0.24 -39.00
C ALA A 44 -12.07 0.68 -38.96
N SER A 45 -11.34 0.39 -37.90
CA SER A 45 -9.90 0.75 -37.76
C SER A 45 -9.04 0.13 -38.88
N LYS A 46 -9.33 -1.12 -39.27
CA LYS A 46 -8.63 -1.79 -40.38
C LYS A 46 -8.96 -1.15 -41.73
N THR A 47 -10.24 -0.85 -41.93
CA THR A 47 -10.72 -0.26 -43.21
C THR A 47 -10.21 1.18 -43.33
N TYR A 48 -10.32 2.02 -42.27
CA TYR A 48 -9.74 3.38 -42.27
C TYR A 48 -8.22 3.37 -42.46
N LYS A 49 -7.49 2.48 -41.81
CA LYS A 49 -6.03 2.34 -42.00
C LYS A 49 -5.68 2.02 -43.47
N ALA A 50 -6.43 1.12 -44.09
CA ALA A 50 -6.22 0.75 -45.49
C ALA A 50 -6.57 1.90 -46.44
N VAL A 51 -7.62 2.69 -46.15
CA VAL A 51 -7.97 3.93 -46.90
C VAL A 51 -6.86 4.96 -46.70
N TYR A 52 -6.48 5.26 -45.48
CA TYR A 52 -5.44 6.24 -45.14
C TYR A 52 -4.12 6.01 -45.89
N ASN A 53 -3.70 4.75 -46.01
CA ASN A 53 -2.46 4.36 -46.67
C ASN A 53 -2.53 4.57 -48.21
N LYS A 54 -3.73 4.67 -48.81
CA LYS A 54 -3.90 4.91 -50.25
C LYS A 54 -4.03 6.40 -50.60
N LEU A 55 -4.37 7.25 -49.64
CA LEU A 55 -4.51 8.68 -49.85
C LEU A 55 -3.15 9.36 -50.03
N SER A 56 -3.08 10.25 -51.00
CA SER A 56 -1.87 11.05 -51.26
C SER A 56 -1.69 12.14 -50.21
N PRO A 57 -0.51 12.26 -49.59
CA PRO A 57 -0.25 13.33 -48.61
C PRO A 57 -0.39 14.76 -49.14
N LYS A 58 -0.23 14.94 -50.44
CA LYS A 58 -0.28 16.25 -51.08
C LYS A 58 -1.63 16.56 -51.71
N LYS A 59 -2.26 15.56 -52.37
CA LYS A 59 -3.51 15.75 -53.14
C LYS A 59 -4.74 15.60 -52.27
N ASP A 60 -4.72 14.70 -51.28
CA ASP A 60 -5.88 14.32 -50.46
C ASP A 60 -5.70 14.81 -49.01
N ARG A 61 -5.11 16.00 -48.80
CA ARG A 61 -4.70 16.51 -47.51
C ARG A 61 -5.83 16.55 -46.48
N GLU A 62 -6.96 17.19 -46.86
CA GLU A 62 -8.13 17.32 -46.00
C GLU A 62 -8.74 15.95 -45.64
N LEU A 63 -8.97 15.10 -46.65
CA LEU A 63 -9.50 13.76 -46.44
C LEU A 63 -8.56 12.89 -45.56
N ARG A 64 -7.23 13.09 -45.68
CA ARG A 64 -6.27 12.43 -44.82
C ARG A 64 -6.43 12.85 -43.35
N GLY A 65 -6.70 14.13 -43.10
CA GLY A 65 -6.99 14.66 -41.76
C GLY A 65 -8.23 14.01 -41.16
N GLU A 66 -9.32 13.98 -41.92
CA GLU A 66 -10.59 13.35 -41.52
C GLU A 66 -10.42 11.85 -41.20
N VAL A 67 -9.82 11.09 -42.13
CA VAL A 67 -9.61 9.64 -41.96
C VAL A 67 -8.67 9.36 -40.79
N ALA A 68 -7.65 10.19 -40.56
CA ALA A 68 -6.75 10.04 -39.41
C ALA A 68 -7.50 10.28 -38.10
N TYR A 69 -8.38 11.27 -38.01
CA TYR A 69 -9.21 11.54 -36.84
C TYR A 69 -10.14 10.36 -36.51
N GLN A 70 -10.86 9.85 -37.49
CA GLN A 70 -11.76 8.69 -37.32
C GLN A 70 -10.98 7.43 -36.92
N LEU A 71 -9.79 7.21 -37.51
CA LEU A 71 -8.91 6.13 -37.16
C LEU A 71 -8.40 6.27 -35.71
N GLY A 72 -8.06 7.50 -35.29
CA GLY A 72 -7.70 7.81 -33.90
C GLY A 72 -8.82 7.47 -32.91
N THR A 73 -10.06 7.83 -33.30
CA THR A 73 -11.25 7.52 -32.49
C THR A 73 -11.49 6.01 -32.38
N CYS A 74 -11.32 5.25 -33.48
CA CYS A 74 -11.36 3.78 -33.39
C CYS A 74 -10.32 3.22 -32.41
N TYR A 75 -9.07 3.66 -32.51
CA TYR A 75 -8.00 3.19 -31.63
C TYR A 75 -8.24 3.57 -30.16
N ARG A 76 -8.75 4.77 -29.90
CA ARG A 76 -9.12 5.21 -28.56
C ARG A 76 -10.22 4.32 -27.96
N ARG A 77 -11.28 4.01 -28.76
CA ARG A 77 -12.35 3.10 -28.34
C ARG A 77 -11.90 1.64 -28.14
N LEU A 78 -10.72 1.29 -28.64
CA LEU A 78 -10.07 -0.01 -28.47
C LEU A 78 -8.96 0.03 -27.40
N ASN A 79 -8.84 1.10 -26.63
CA ASN A 79 -7.80 1.33 -25.61
C ASN A 79 -6.36 1.22 -26.17
N MET A 80 -6.17 1.46 -27.47
CA MET A 80 -4.87 1.40 -28.15
C MET A 80 -4.21 2.79 -28.13
N ALA A 81 -3.87 3.31 -26.94
CA ALA A 81 -3.42 4.68 -26.74
C ALA A 81 -2.26 5.13 -27.64
N PRO A 82 -1.17 4.34 -27.86
CA PRO A 82 -0.09 4.74 -28.78
C PRO A 82 -0.54 4.88 -30.23
N ASN A 83 -1.51 4.06 -30.66
CA ASN A 83 -2.06 4.15 -32.00
C ASN A 83 -2.99 5.35 -32.15
N ALA A 84 -3.78 5.63 -31.11
CA ALA A 84 -4.70 6.76 -31.09
C ALA A 84 -3.94 8.09 -31.13
N SER A 85 -2.92 8.28 -30.28
CA SER A 85 -2.11 9.51 -30.25
C SER A 85 -1.43 9.76 -31.58
N ALA A 86 -0.83 8.74 -32.20
CA ALA A 86 -0.21 8.86 -33.52
C ALA A 86 -1.23 9.25 -34.63
N ALA A 87 -2.46 8.72 -34.56
CA ALA A 87 -3.51 9.03 -35.51
C ALA A 87 -4.03 10.47 -35.30
N TYR A 88 -4.26 10.93 -34.08
CA TYR A 88 -4.67 12.32 -33.80
C TYR A 88 -3.57 13.32 -34.15
N GLN A 89 -2.28 13.02 -33.91
CA GLN A 89 -1.17 13.83 -34.37
C GLN A 89 -1.18 13.98 -35.92
N ASN A 90 -1.51 12.90 -36.64
CA ASN A 90 -1.67 12.98 -38.10
C ASN A 90 -2.88 13.82 -38.50
N ALA A 91 -4.01 13.71 -37.81
CA ALA A 91 -5.17 14.57 -38.07
C ALA A 91 -4.80 16.06 -37.93
N ILE A 92 -4.13 16.42 -36.84
CA ILE A 92 -3.65 17.79 -36.60
C ILE A 92 -2.63 18.24 -37.67
N ARG A 93 -1.69 17.37 -38.04
CA ARG A 93 -0.71 17.66 -39.12
C ARG A 93 -1.37 17.98 -40.47
N TYR A 94 -2.51 17.35 -40.74
CA TYR A 94 -3.31 17.58 -41.96
C TYR A 94 -4.39 18.63 -41.75
N GLU A 95 -4.34 19.42 -40.65
CA GLU A 95 -5.20 20.55 -40.36
C GLU A 95 -6.70 20.18 -40.30
N TYR A 96 -6.98 19.02 -39.66
CA TYR A 96 -8.36 18.64 -39.36
C TYR A 96 -9.04 19.71 -38.50
N PRO A 97 -10.20 20.23 -38.89
CA PRO A 97 -10.73 21.48 -38.33
C PRO A 97 -11.33 21.35 -36.92
N ASP A 98 -11.62 20.14 -36.44
CA ASP A 98 -12.23 19.94 -35.12
C ASP A 98 -11.18 19.99 -34.01
N SER A 99 -11.34 20.95 -33.09
CA SER A 99 -10.48 21.11 -31.93
C SER A 99 -10.44 19.88 -31.01
N MET A 100 -11.45 19.00 -31.05
CA MET A 100 -11.48 17.74 -30.32
C MET A 100 -10.28 16.82 -30.64
N ALA A 101 -9.63 17.03 -31.80
CA ALA A 101 -8.40 16.31 -32.14
C ALA A 101 -7.29 16.56 -31.09
N PHE A 102 -7.17 17.79 -30.55
CA PHE A 102 -6.23 18.14 -29.50
C PHE A 102 -6.65 17.55 -28.14
N TYR A 103 -7.94 17.59 -27.80
CA TYR A 103 -8.46 16.98 -26.58
C TYR A 103 -8.15 15.47 -26.52
N TYR A 104 -8.53 14.74 -27.59
CA TYR A 104 -8.28 13.30 -27.65
C TYR A 104 -6.81 12.93 -27.80
N LEU A 105 -5.98 13.81 -28.38
CA LEU A 105 -4.53 13.68 -28.34
C LEU A 105 -4.04 13.77 -26.89
N GLY A 106 -4.51 14.76 -26.12
CA GLY A 106 -4.19 14.92 -24.69
C GLY A 106 -4.54 13.66 -23.90
N ARG A 107 -5.79 13.16 -24.05
CA ARG A 107 -6.24 11.91 -23.39
C ARG A 107 -5.35 10.71 -23.75
N SER A 108 -5.02 10.56 -25.05
CA SER A 108 -4.20 9.42 -25.49
C SER A 108 -2.76 9.51 -24.98
N LEU A 109 -2.17 10.70 -24.96
CA LEU A 109 -0.83 10.92 -24.42
C LEU A 109 -0.78 10.72 -22.89
N GLN A 110 -1.82 11.13 -22.17
CA GLN A 110 -1.97 10.86 -20.75
C GLN A 110 -2.01 9.36 -20.47
N ALA A 111 -2.81 8.60 -21.25
CA ALA A 111 -2.88 7.13 -21.18
C ALA A 111 -1.57 6.42 -21.55
N GLU A 112 -0.65 7.10 -22.26
CA GLU A 112 0.72 6.62 -22.49
C GLU A 112 1.71 7.03 -21.38
N GLY A 113 1.29 7.82 -20.39
CA GLY A 113 2.14 8.41 -19.37
C GLY A 113 3.05 9.54 -19.85
N LYS A 114 2.75 10.12 -21.02
CA LYS A 114 3.43 11.26 -21.64
C LYS A 114 2.78 12.57 -21.17
N TYR A 115 2.89 12.86 -19.88
CA TYR A 115 2.11 13.89 -19.20
C TYR A 115 2.39 15.31 -19.69
N GLN A 116 3.65 15.69 -19.92
CA GLN A 116 3.97 17.04 -20.38
C GLN A 116 3.42 17.31 -21.80
N PRO A 117 3.59 16.44 -22.79
CA PRO A 117 2.93 16.56 -24.08
C PRO A 117 1.39 16.54 -24.01
N ALA A 118 0.81 15.79 -23.05
CA ALA A 118 -0.63 15.78 -22.83
C ALA A 118 -1.13 17.16 -22.35
N ILE A 119 -0.44 17.78 -21.39
CA ILE A 119 -0.74 19.14 -20.90
C ILE A 119 -0.70 20.16 -22.06
N GLU A 120 0.27 20.08 -22.95
CA GLU A 120 0.37 20.96 -24.12
C GLU A 120 -0.82 20.79 -25.06
N ALA A 121 -1.22 19.54 -25.34
CA ALA A 121 -2.38 19.26 -26.17
C ALA A 121 -3.70 19.76 -25.53
N TYR A 122 -3.91 19.55 -24.25
CA TYR A 122 -5.07 20.09 -23.52
C TYR A 122 -5.09 21.62 -23.49
N ASN A 123 -3.96 22.27 -23.26
CA ASN A 123 -3.89 23.74 -23.29
C ASN A 123 -4.25 24.28 -24.67
N THR A 124 -3.77 23.66 -25.74
CA THR A 124 -4.16 24.03 -27.10
C THR A 124 -5.67 23.86 -27.33
N PHE A 125 -6.27 22.77 -26.83
CA PHE A 125 -7.72 22.60 -26.87
C PHE A 125 -8.48 23.71 -26.12
N LEU A 126 -7.99 24.09 -24.91
CA LEU A 126 -8.61 25.12 -24.08
C LEU A 126 -8.56 26.53 -24.70
N GLU A 127 -7.74 26.78 -25.71
CA GLU A 127 -7.79 28.04 -26.48
C GLU A 127 -9.14 28.20 -27.21
N TRP A 128 -9.78 27.10 -27.63
CA TRP A 128 -11.13 27.09 -28.26
C TRP A 128 -12.25 26.84 -27.25
N LYS A 129 -11.98 26.10 -26.17
CA LYS A 129 -12.96 25.66 -25.17
C LYS A 129 -12.47 25.97 -23.76
N PRO A 130 -12.35 27.25 -23.37
CA PRO A 130 -11.68 27.66 -22.12
C PRO A 130 -12.38 27.15 -20.85
N ASP A 131 -13.66 26.82 -20.94
CA ASP A 131 -14.45 26.35 -19.79
C ASP A 131 -14.59 24.82 -19.72
N ASP A 132 -13.97 24.07 -20.63
CA ASP A 132 -14.06 22.60 -20.63
C ASP A 132 -13.43 21.99 -19.36
N GLN A 133 -14.29 21.38 -18.55
CA GLN A 133 -13.89 20.86 -17.24
C GLN A 133 -13.02 19.62 -17.39
N LEU A 134 -13.35 18.72 -18.33
CA LEU A 134 -12.59 17.47 -18.52
C LEU A 134 -11.14 17.73 -18.96
N ALA A 135 -10.92 18.73 -19.82
CA ALA A 135 -9.56 19.13 -20.21
C ALA A 135 -8.78 19.73 -19.03
N LYS A 136 -9.44 20.55 -18.19
CA LYS A 136 -8.84 21.08 -16.97
C LYS A 136 -8.45 19.98 -15.97
N GLU A 137 -9.34 19.02 -15.75
CA GLU A 137 -9.06 17.89 -14.88
C GLU A 137 -7.99 16.95 -15.47
N GLY A 138 -7.93 16.79 -16.79
CA GLY A 138 -6.82 16.10 -17.46
C GLY A 138 -5.46 16.76 -17.18
N ILE A 139 -5.39 18.10 -17.22
CA ILE A 139 -4.17 18.85 -16.85
C ILE A 139 -3.81 18.65 -15.37
N ASN A 140 -4.82 18.73 -14.49
CA ASN A 140 -4.63 18.52 -13.04
C ASN A 140 -4.10 17.12 -12.77
N GLY A 141 -4.69 16.11 -13.40
CA GLY A 141 -4.24 14.72 -13.31
C GLY A 141 -2.82 14.52 -13.81
N CYS A 142 -2.46 15.09 -14.96
CA CYS A 142 -1.10 15.05 -15.48
C CYS A 142 -0.08 15.68 -14.52
N ARG A 143 -0.41 16.83 -13.92
CA ARG A 143 0.44 17.49 -12.90
C ARG A 143 0.59 16.64 -11.65
N MET A 144 -0.52 16.05 -11.18
CA MET A 144 -0.51 15.11 -10.05
C MET A 144 0.39 13.91 -10.35
N ALA A 145 0.32 13.34 -11.55
CA ALA A 145 1.14 12.21 -11.97
C ALA A 145 2.64 12.54 -12.03
N ILE A 146 3.02 13.73 -12.51
CA ILE A 146 4.41 14.21 -12.50
C ILE A 146 4.91 14.29 -11.06
N LYS A 147 4.15 14.95 -10.18
CA LYS A 147 4.51 15.10 -8.77
C LYS A 147 4.61 13.76 -8.04
N ALA A 148 3.69 12.83 -8.30
CA ALA A 148 3.68 11.52 -7.65
C ALA A 148 4.90 10.66 -8.01
N LYS A 149 5.48 10.82 -9.21
CA LYS A 149 6.72 10.13 -9.61
C LYS A 149 7.97 10.61 -8.85
N GLU A 150 7.95 11.85 -8.36
CA GLU A 150 9.04 12.47 -7.61
C GLU A 150 8.87 12.30 -6.09
N GLY A 151 7.67 11.95 -5.64
CA GLY A 151 7.29 11.84 -4.23
C GLY A 151 7.66 10.50 -3.59
N LYS A 152 7.32 10.36 -2.31
CA LYS A 152 7.45 9.10 -1.55
C LYS A 152 6.62 8.00 -2.21
N LYS A 153 7.22 6.83 -2.42
CA LYS A 153 6.53 5.69 -3.00
C LYS A 153 5.52 5.12 -2.01
N SER A 154 4.34 4.80 -2.48
CA SER A 154 3.34 4.08 -1.69
C SER A 154 3.85 2.68 -1.30
N ARG A 155 3.40 2.17 -0.17
CA ARG A 155 3.68 0.79 0.29
C ARG A 155 2.89 -0.27 -0.49
N TYR A 156 1.89 0.09 -1.26
CA TYR A 156 1.17 -0.86 -2.09
C TYR A 156 2.11 -1.66 -2.98
N ILE A 157 1.98 -2.98 -2.94
CA ILE A 157 2.68 -3.92 -3.82
C ILE A 157 1.66 -4.44 -4.83
N VAL A 158 1.89 -4.14 -6.11
CA VAL A 158 1.01 -4.55 -7.22
C VAL A 158 1.73 -5.57 -8.09
N LYS A 159 1.07 -6.70 -8.36
CA LYS A 159 1.62 -7.81 -9.15
C LYS A 159 0.60 -8.30 -10.17
N ASN A 160 1.05 -8.62 -11.38
CA ASN A 160 0.20 -9.28 -12.37
C ASN A 160 -0.24 -10.67 -11.87
N ALA A 161 -1.54 -10.90 -11.79
CA ALA A 161 -2.14 -12.15 -11.34
C ALA A 161 -2.18 -13.21 -12.47
N LYS A 162 -1.01 -13.64 -12.91
CA LYS A 162 -0.77 -14.48 -14.11
C LYS A 162 -1.68 -15.70 -14.22
N LEU A 163 -2.17 -16.26 -13.11
CA LEU A 163 -3.04 -17.42 -13.12
C LEU A 163 -4.39 -17.13 -13.76
N PHE A 164 -4.93 -15.94 -13.50
CA PHE A 164 -6.23 -15.50 -14.00
C PHE A 164 -6.14 -14.91 -15.41
N ASN A 165 -4.95 -14.48 -15.84
CA ASN A 165 -4.76 -13.77 -17.08
C ASN A 165 -4.49 -14.67 -18.27
N SER A 166 -5.26 -14.50 -19.34
CA SER A 166 -5.09 -15.10 -20.66
C SER A 166 -4.23 -14.20 -21.58
N ARG A 167 -4.27 -14.47 -22.89
CA ARG A 167 -3.68 -13.58 -23.90
C ARG A 167 -4.63 -12.50 -24.40
N ARG A 168 -5.83 -12.42 -23.84
CA ARG A 168 -6.90 -11.49 -24.15
C ARG A 168 -7.27 -10.70 -22.91
N SER A 169 -8.39 -9.98 -22.94
CA SER A 169 -8.86 -9.26 -21.77
C SER A 169 -9.42 -10.21 -20.71
N ASP A 170 -8.97 -10.01 -19.48
CA ASP A 170 -9.44 -10.67 -18.27
C ASP A 170 -9.60 -9.56 -17.21
N PHE A 171 -10.83 -9.33 -16.69
CA PHE A 171 -11.11 -8.14 -15.89
C PHE A 171 -12.30 -8.31 -14.93
N ALA A 172 -12.54 -7.30 -14.10
CA ALA A 172 -13.59 -7.19 -13.11
C ALA A 172 -13.68 -8.42 -12.16
N PRO A 173 -12.59 -8.73 -11.44
CA PRO A 173 -12.59 -9.80 -10.46
C PRO A 173 -13.52 -9.47 -9.28
N MET A 174 -14.30 -10.47 -8.81
CA MET A 174 -15.22 -10.33 -7.70
C MET A 174 -15.26 -11.61 -6.87
N TYR A 175 -15.08 -11.50 -5.57
CA TYR A 175 -15.28 -12.63 -4.65
C TYR A 175 -16.75 -12.98 -4.53
N LEU A 176 -17.06 -14.27 -4.46
CA LEU A 176 -18.42 -14.78 -4.33
C LEU A 176 -19.06 -14.37 -2.99
N ASP A 177 -18.28 -14.50 -1.92
CA ASP A 177 -18.75 -14.35 -0.54
C ASP A 177 -17.61 -13.96 0.43
N LYS A 178 -17.93 -13.85 1.70
CA LYS A 178 -17.00 -13.49 2.77
C LYS A 178 -15.96 -14.57 3.09
N GLU A 179 -16.13 -15.79 2.60
CA GLU A 179 -15.16 -16.88 2.79
C GLU A 179 -13.94 -16.68 1.90
N LEU A 180 -14.06 -15.90 0.82
CA LEU A 180 -12.97 -15.52 -0.10
C LEU A 180 -12.28 -16.73 -0.77
N ASN A 181 -13.04 -17.83 -0.91
CA ASN A 181 -12.54 -19.08 -1.49
C ASN A 181 -12.87 -19.22 -2.98
N THR A 182 -13.75 -18.38 -3.50
CA THR A 182 -14.16 -18.40 -4.91
C THR A 182 -14.13 -16.98 -5.46
N ILE A 183 -13.50 -16.81 -6.62
CA ILE A 183 -13.45 -15.55 -7.36
C ILE A 183 -14.05 -15.75 -8.75
N TYR A 184 -14.88 -14.82 -9.18
CA TYR A 184 -15.43 -14.72 -10.53
C TYR A 184 -14.80 -13.53 -11.25
N TYR A 185 -14.71 -13.59 -12.56
CA TYR A 185 -14.22 -12.50 -13.39
C TYR A 185 -14.69 -12.64 -14.84
N THR A 186 -14.55 -11.59 -15.62
CA THR A 186 -14.91 -11.54 -17.02
C THR A 186 -13.70 -11.85 -17.89
N SER A 187 -13.87 -12.67 -18.94
CA SER A 187 -12.77 -13.03 -19.86
C SER A 187 -13.22 -13.16 -21.30
N SER A 188 -12.45 -12.57 -22.23
CA SER A 188 -12.60 -12.75 -23.68
C SER A 188 -11.61 -13.78 -24.26
N THR A 189 -11.19 -14.73 -23.44
CA THR A 189 -10.25 -15.82 -23.80
C THR A 189 -10.75 -16.66 -24.98
N GLU A 190 -9.86 -17.36 -25.65
CA GLU A 190 -10.23 -18.31 -26.73
C GLU A 190 -11.13 -19.48 -26.24
N LYS A 191 -11.29 -19.65 -24.92
CA LYS A 191 -12.19 -20.65 -24.30
C LYS A 191 -13.60 -20.12 -24.09
N ALA A 192 -13.85 -18.80 -24.26
CA ALA A 192 -15.19 -18.23 -24.16
C ALA A 192 -16.14 -18.87 -25.17
N THR A 193 -17.42 -18.85 -24.83
CA THR A 193 -18.51 -19.41 -25.65
C THR A 193 -18.60 -18.71 -27.00
N GLY A 194 -19.21 -19.35 -27.98
CA GLY A 194 -19.36 -18.82 -29.33
C GLY A 194 -18.11 -18.95 -30.20
N THR A 195 -18.31 -18.86 -31.51
CA THR A 195 -17.27 -19.03 -32.52
C THR A 195 -16.84 -17.72 -33.17
N ASN A 196 -17.70 -16.72 -33.16
CA ASN A 196 -17.51 -15.45 -33.86
C ASN A 196 -16.73 -14.46 -33.00
N LYS A 197 -15.87 -13.68 -33.65
CA LYS A 197 -15.20 -12.54 -33.02
C LYS A 197 -16.10 -11.32 -33.05
N SER A 198 -16.04 -10.52 -31.99
CA SER A 198 -16.69 -9.23 -31.92
C SER A 198 -16.12 -8.29 -33.00
N GLU A 199 -16.98 -7.65 -33.75
CA GLU A 199 -16.62 -6.62 -34.74
C GLU A 199 -16.18 -5.32 -34.02
N ILE A 200 -16.57 -5.17 -32.75
CA ILE A 200 -16.23 -4.04 -31.90
C ILE A 200 -14.78 -4.18 -31.40
N THR A 201 -14.42 -5.31 -30.79
CA THR A 201 -13.12 -5.51 -30.11
C THR A 201 -12.13 -6.36 -30.91
N GLY A 202 -12.60 -7.18 -31.84
CA GLY A 202 -11.79 -8.14 -32.60
C GLY A 202 -11.39 -9.40 -31.82
N THR A 203 -11.87 -9.54 -30.58
CA THR A 203 -11.72 -10.71 -29.71
C THR A 203 -13.00 -11.55 -29.71
N LYS A 204 -13.02 -12.72 -29.08
CA LYS A 204 -14.28 -13.36 -28.74
C LYS A 204 -15.09 -12.47 -27.81
N LYS A 205 -16.38 -12.70 -27.72
CA LYS A 205 -17.24 -12.08 -26.73
C LYS A 205 -16.84 -12.55 -25.34
N SER A 206 -17.18 -11.75 -24.35
CA SER A 206 -16.76 -11.99 -22.96
C SER A 206 -17.70 -12.96 -22.28
N ASP A 207 -17.12 -13.89 -21.51
CA ASP A 207 -17.81 -14.85 -20.66
C ASP A 207 -17.40 -14.64 -19.20
N ILE A 208 -18.20 -15.19 -18.29
CA ILE A 208 -17.90 -15.26 -16.86
C ILE A 208 -17.06 -16.51 -16.60
N PHE A 209 -15.92 -16.33 -15.96
CA PHE A 209 -15.03 -17.39 -15.47
C PHE A 209 -14.95 -17.34 -13.96
N PHE A 210 -14.56 -18.46 -13.35
CA PHE A 210 -14.30 -18.53 -11.92
C PHE A 210 -13.07 -19.38 -11.59
N SER A 211 -12.56 -19.20 -10.38
CA SER A 211 -11.54 -20.03 -9.77
C SER A 211 -11.87 -20.25 -8.30
N LYS A 212 -11.53 -21.44 -7.78
CA LYS A 212 -11.68 -21.80 -6.36
C LYS A 212 -10.32 -22.09 -5.75
N LYS A 213 -10.17 -21.76 -4.47
CA LYS A 213 -9.02 -22.19 -3.68
C LYS A 213 -9.15 -23.65 -3.29
N ASP A 214 -8.03 -24.36 -3.29
CA ASP A 214 -7.92 -25.70 -2.72
C ASP A 214 -7.84 -25.67 -1.18
N GLU A 215 -7.75 -26.83 -0.55
CA GLU A 215 -7.63 -26.99 0.91
C GLU A 215 -6.40 -26.30 1.51
N ASN A 216 -5.38 -26.02 0.71
CA ASN A 216 -4.17 -25.29 1.10
C ASN A 216 -4.26 -23.78 0.83
N GLY A 217 -5.43 -23.27 0.42
CA GLY A 217 -5.66 -21.87 0.10
C GLY A 217 -5.07 -21.41 -1.25
N LYS A 218 -4.61 -22.34 -2.09
CA LYS A 218 -4.04 -22.01 -3.40
C LYS A 218 -5.13 -21.97 -4.47
N TRP A 219 -5.12 -20.93 -5.28
CA TRP A 219 -6.04 -20.78 -6.41
C TRP A 219 -5.89 -21.89 -7.45
N GLY A 220 -7.01 -22.50 -7.82
CA GLY A 220 -7.12 -23.47 -8.89
C GLY A 220 -7.06 -22.82 -10.27
N LYS A 221 -7.02 -23.68 -11.30
CA LYS A 221 -7.08 -23.19 -12.69
C LYS A 221 -8.45 -22.65 -13.00
N PRO A 222 -8.54 -21.45 -13.64
CA PRO A 222 -9.81 -20.87 -14.03
C PRO A 222 -10.62 -21.73 -15.01
N GLU A 223 -11.94 -21.75 -14.78
CA GLU A 223 -12.91 -22.48 -15.60
C GLU A 223 -14.08 -21.55 -15.98
N PRO A 224 -14.79 -21.78 -17.09
CA PRO A 224 -16.03 -21.09 -17.38
C PRO A 224 -17.05 -21.29 -16.26
N ALA A 225 -17.84 -20.25 -15.96
CA ALA A 225 -18.88 -20.33 -14.92
C ALA A 225 -19.90 -21.42 -15.23
N GLU A 226 -20.32 -22.12 -14.17
CA GLU A 226 -21.28 -23.22 -14.24
C GLU A 226 -22.70 -22.72 -14.53
N GLY A 227 -23.54 -23.58 -15.12
CA GLY A 227 -24.92 -23.29 -15.43
C GLY A 227 -25.15 -22.58 -16.76
N ALA A 228 -26.20 -21.77 -16.85
CA ALA A 228 -26.63 -21.09 -18.09
C ALA A 228 -26.19 -19.64 -18.16
N LEU A 229 -25.09 -19.26 -17.51
CA LEU A 229 -24.63 -17.87 -17.43
C LEU A 229 -24.04 -17.35 -18.73
N ASN A 230 -23.23 -18.19 -19.40
CA ASN A 230 -22.48 -17.81 -20.61
C ASN A 230 -23.29 -18.18 -21.86
N THR A 231 -23.51 -17.22 -22.76
CA THR A 231 -24.30 -17.37 -23.99
C THR A 231 -23.54 -16.90 -25.23
N GLU A 232 -24.24 -16.58 -26.29
CA GLU A 232 -23.65 -15.93 -27.49
C GLU A 232 -23.51 -14.41 -27.36
N HIS A 233 -23.86 -13.85 -26.20
CA HIS A 233 -23.73 -12.42 -25.90
C HIS A 233 -22.42 -12.10 -25.14
N ASP A 234 -22.22 -10.86 -24.77
CA ASP A 234 -21.17 -10.46 -23.84
C ASP A 234 -21.76 -10.48 -22.42
N GLU A 235 -21.32 -11.41 -21.59
CA GLU A 235 -21.67 -11.53 -20.18
C GLU A 235 -20.46 -11.25 -19.30
N GLY A 236 -20.70 -10.56 -18.19
CA GLY A 236 -19.63 -10.32 -17.21
C GLY A 236 -19.95 -9.27 -16.18
N ILE A 237 -18.91 -8.79 -15.53
CA ILE A 237 -18.96 -7.75 -14.49
C ILE A 237 -20.02 -8.11 -13.47
N VAL A 238 -19.67 -9.07 -12.61
CA VAL A 238 -20.60 -9.66 -11.65
C VAL A 238 -20.48 -9.02 -10.27
N SER A 239 -21.57 -9.06 -9.51
CA SER A 239 -21.60 -8.81 -8.07
C SER A 239 -22.54 -9.81 -7.40
N PHE A 240 -22.41 -9.99 -6.10
CA PHE A 240 -23.19 -10.99 -5.37
C PHE A 240 -23.95 -10.37 -4.21
N SER A 241 -25.13 -10.94 -3.91
CA SER A 241 -25.80 -10.65 -2.63
C SER A 241 -24.91 -11.08 -1.46
N PRO A 242 -25.05 -10.48 -0.27
CA PRO A 242 -24.19 -10.77 0.90
C PRO A 242 -24.18 -12.24 1.33
N ASP A 243 -25.21 -13.00 0.98
CA ASP A 243 -25.34 -14.44 1.22
C ASP A 243 -24.78 -15.31 0.09
N GLY A 244 -24.26 -14.70 -0.99
CA GLY A 244 -23.72 -15.40 -2.15
C GLY A 244 -24.76 -16.18 -2.98
N GLN A 245 -26.06 -15.99 -2.75
CA GLN A 245 -27.12 -16.77 -3.41
C GLN A 245 -27.66 -16.10 -4.69
N THR A 246 -27.49 -14.79 -4.83
CA THR A 246 -27.90 -14.03 -6.02
C THR A 246 -26.69 -13.39 -6.67
N MET A 247 -26.52 -13.66 -7.95
CA MET A 247 -25.56 -12.95 -8.81
C MET A 247 -26.29 -11.85 -9.57
N TYR A 248 -25.73 -10.66 -9.56
CA TYR A 248 -26.07 -9.57 -10.47
C TYR A 248 -24.99 -9.52 -11.54
N LEU A 249 -25.37 -9.45 -12.82
CA LEU A 249 -24.41 -9.47 -13.92
C LEU A 249 -24.81 -8.50 -15.03
N THR A 250 -23.84 -7.98 -15.73
CA THR A 250 -24.04 -7.15 -16.93
C THR A 250 -24.12 -8.06 -18.15
N VAL A 251 -25.14 -7.87 -19.00
CA VAL A 251 -25.29 -8.54 -20.29
C VAL A 251 -25.38 -7.49 -21.39
N ALA A 252 -24.49 -7.54 -22.38
CA ALA A 252 -24.54 -6.68 -23.54
C ALA A 252 -25.04 -7.48 -24.75
N ARG A 253 -26.25 -7.16 -25.23
CA ARG A 253 -26.89 -7.80 -26.38
C ARG A 253 -26.87 -6.86 -27.57
N ARG A 254 -26.49 -7.36 -28.73
CA ARG A 254 -26.61 -6.65 -30.00
C ARG A 254 -27.76 -7.24 -30.80
N ALA A 255 -28.78 -6.42 -31.06
CA ALA A 255 -29.82 -6.78 -31.99
C ALA A 255 -29.42 -6.33 -33.41
N PRO A 256 -29.72 -7.10 -34.47
CA PRO A 256 -29.35 -6.76 -35.86
C PRO A 256 -29.90 -5.42 -36.37
N GLU A 257 -31.01 -4.96 -35.81
CA GLU A 257 -31.74 -3.76 -36.21
C GLU A 257 -31.95 -2.72 -35.11
N ALA A 258 -31.36 -2.95 -33.92
CA ALA A 258 -31.44 -2.07 -32.76
C ALA A 258 -30.06 -1.74 -32.21
N ASP A 259 -29.94 -0.65 -31.44
CA ASP A 259 -28.74 -0.31 -30.71
C ASP A 259 -28.36 -1.41 -29.70
N THR A 260 -27.07 -1.52 -29.40
CA THR A 260 -26.59 -2.47 -28.41
C THR A 260 -27.19 -2.13 -27.05
N SER A 261 -28.02 -3.02 -26.50
CA SER A 261 -28.52 -2.87 -25.14
C SER A 261 -27.52 -3.45 -24.13
N VAL A 262 -27.22 -2.67 -23.09
CA VAL A 262 -26.43 -3.11 -21.95
C VAL A 262 -27.34 -3.07 -20.73
N GLU A 263 -27.59 -4.23 -20.13
CA GLU A 263 -28.61 -4.36 -19.08
C GLU A 263 -28.11 -5.25 -17.93
N ILE A 264 -28.66 -5.05 -16.76
CA ILE A 264 -28.38 -5.87 -15.58
C ILE A 264 -29.35 -7.03 -15.53
N TYR A 265 -28.82 -8.21 -15.27
CA TYR A 265 -29.56 -9.47 -15.06
C TYR A 265 -29.26 -10.02 -13.68
N THR A 266 -30.13 -10.90 -13.20
CA THR A 266 -29.93 -11.66 -11.97
C THR A 266 -29.98 -13.15 -12.26
N SER A 267 -29.12 -13.91 -11.59
CA SER A 267 -29.16 -15.37 -11.54
C SER A 267 -29.13 -15.84 -10.09
N ARG A 268 -29.83 -16.93 -9.81
CA ARG A 268 -29.86 -17.53 -8.48
C ARG A 268 -29.04 -18.81 -8.44
N ARG A 269 -28.35 -19.02 -7.35
CA ARG A 269 -27.59 -20.22 -7.11
C ARG A 269 -28.50 -21.32 -6.58
N SER A 270 -28.40 -22.51 -7.19
CA SER A 270 -29.05 -23.73 -6.73
C SER A 270 -27.98 -24.81 -6.68
N ASP A 271 -27.69 -25.35 -5.51
CA ASP A 271 -26.60 -26.30 -5.25
C ASP A 271 -25.25 -25.76 -5.77
N ALA A 272 -24.72 -26.34 -6.83
CA ALA A 272 -23.41 -25.97 -7.40
C ALA A 272 -23.51 -25.15 -8.71
N SER A 273 -24.73 -24.80 -9.19
CA SER A 273 -24.91 -24.14 -10.49
C SER A 273 -25.77 -22.88 -10.39
N TRP A 274 -25.64 -22.00 -11.37
CA TRP A 274 -26.40 -20.78 -11.54
C TRP A 274 -27.59 -21.00 -12.48
N SER A 275 -28.76 -20.43 -12.12
CA SER A 275 -29.94 -20.47 -12.97
C SER A 275 -29.75 -19.62 -14.23
N GLU A 276 -30.64 -19.78 -15.22
CA GLU A 276 -30.72 -18.87 -16.35
C GLU A 276 -30.93 -17.43 -15.90
N PRO A 277 -30.11 -16.45 -16.40
CA PRO A 277 -30.22 -15.05 -16.02
C PRO A 277 -31.56 -14.44 -16.41
N GLN A 278 -32.17 -13.71 -15.49
CA GLN A 278 -33.41 -12.97 -15.70
C GLN A 278 -33.13 -11.47 -15.64
N LYS A 279 -33.71 -10.69 -16.56
CA LYS A 279 -33.55 -9.24 -16.59
C LYS A 279 -33.98 -8.62 -15.26
N PHE A 280 -33.13 -7.72 -14.72
CA PHE A 280 -33.43 -6.94 -13.54
C PHE A 280 -33.98 -5.57 -13.96
N GLU A 281 -35.29 -5.42 -13.85
CA GLU A 281 -35.95 -4.16 -14.23
C GLU A 281 -35.63 -3.05 -13.25
N ILE A 282 -34.93 -2.00 -13.73
CA ILE A 282 -34.55 -0.81 -12.96
C ILE A 282 -35.55 0.31 -13.23
N THR A 283 -35.76 0.64 -14.51
CA THR A 283 -36.69 1.66 -14.99
C THR A 283 -37.44 1.17 -16.23
N ALA A 284 -38.41 1.95 -16.70
CA ALA A 284 -39.05 1.72 -17.98
C ALA A 284 -38.23 2.26 -19.17
N ASP A 285 -37.13 2.94 -18.94
CA ASP A 285 -36.22 3.42 -19.97
C ASP A 285 -35.44 2.25 -20.58
N THR A 286 -35.54 2.07 -21.89
CA THR A 286 -34.87 1.00 -22.64
C THR A 286 -33.78 1.53 -23.58
N LEU A 287 -33.51 2.84 -23.53
CA LEU A 287 -32.52 3.49 -24.42
C LEU A 287 -31.17 3.64 -23.70
N SER A 288 -31.18 3.76 -22.39
CA SER A 288 -29.98 3.91 -21.59
C SER A 288 -29.29 2.57 -21.33
N ALA A 289 -27.98 2.61 -21.07
CA ALA A 289 -27.18 1.47 -20.67
C ALA A 289 -27.18 1.33 -19.14
N TYR A 290 -27.35 0.12 -18.65
CA TYR A 290 -27.30 -0.25 -17.22
C TYR A 290 -26.27 -1.35 -17.02
N GLY A 291 -25.21 -1.08 -16.29
CA GLY A 291 -24.16 -2.08 -16.09
C GLY A 291 -23.37 -1.91 -14.81
N HIS A 292 -22.34 -2.74 -14.64
CA HIS A 292 -21.42 -2.71 -13.51
C HIS A 292 -22.15 -2.78 -12.14
N PRO A 293 -22.98 -3.80 -11.91
CA PRO A 293 -23.74 -3.92 -10.65
C PRO A 293 -22.83 -4.13 -9.45
N ALA A 294 -23.19 -3.54 -8.30
CA ALA A 294 -22.53 -3.75 -7.02
C ALA A 294 -23.56 -3.76 -5.89
N ALA A 295 -23.80 -4.91 -5.27
CA ALA A 295 -24.66 -5.02 -4.11
C ALA A 295 -23.97 -4.44 -2.87
N SER A 296 -24.73 -3.71 -2.03
CA SER A 296 -24.24 -3.23 -0.75
C SER A 296 -23.99 -4.40 0.23
N PRO A 297 -22.99 -4.29 1.15
CA PRO A 297 -22.69 -5.33 2.12
C PRO A 297 -23.84 -5.71 3.06
N ASP A 298 -24.79 -4.80 3.29
CA ASP A 298 -26.01 -5.03 4.05
C ASP A 298 -27.17 -5.60 3.22
N GLY A 299 -27.00 -5.67 1.88
CA GLY A 299 -28.02 -6.15 0.94
C GLY A 299 -29.21 -5.21 0.74
N THR A 300 -29.08 -3.93 1.11
CA THR A 300 -30.16 -2.95 0.99
C THR A 300 -30.21 -2.32 -0.41
N TYR A 301 -29.05 -2.00 -1.00
CA TYR A 301 -28.95 -1.30 -2.26
C TYR A 301 -28.21 -2.10 -3.33
N LEU A 302 -28.60 -1.89 -4.58
CA LEU A 302 -27.80 -2.21 -5.76
C LEU A 302 -27.29 -0.90 -6.35
N TYR A 303 -25.97 -0.74 -6.39
CA TYR A 303 -25.28 0.33 -7.11
C TYR A 303 -24.99 -0.13 -8.52
N PHE A 304 -24.99 0.79 -9.47
CA PHE A 304 -24.71 0.49 -10.87
C PHE A 304 -24.29 1.75 -11.62
N SER A 305 -23.75 1.57 -12.82
CA SER A 305 -23.37 2.66 -13.72
C SER A 305 -24.38 2.77 -14.86
N SER A 306 -24.81 4.00 -15.20
CA SER A 306 -25.78 4.26 -16.27
C SER A 306 -25.62 5.66 -16.85
N ASP A 307 -25.89 5.78 -18.17
CA ASP A 307 -25.97 7.03 -18.90
C ASP A 307 -27.42 7.56 -19.02
N MET A 308 -28.31 7.12 -18.12
CA MET A 308 -29.70 7.55 -18.14
C MET A 308 -29.85 9.04 -17.85
N PRO A 309 -30.92 9.67 -18.37
CA PRO A 309 -31.18 11.10 -18.20
C PRO A 309 -31.22 11.53 -16.73
N GLY A 310 -30.67 12.70 -16.45
CA GLY A 310 -30.58 13.27 -15.08
C GLY A 310 -29.23 13.06 -14.40
N GLY A 311 -28.25 12.51 -15.11
CA GLY A 311 -26.85 12.42 -14.67
C GLY A 311 -26.07 13.72 -14.82
N TYR A 312 -24.78 13.67 -14.49
CA TYR A 312 -23.85 14.79 -14.54
C TYR A 312 -22.93 14.77 -15.77
N GLY A 313 -22.75 13.59 -16.37
CA GLY A 313 -21.82 13.44 -17.47
C GLY A 313 -22.13 12.31 -18.45
N GLY A 314 -21.15 11.46 -18.66
CA GLY A 314 -21.28 10.24 -19.45
C GLY A 314 -22.07 9.17 -18.70
N LYS A 315 -21.36 8.21 -18.09
CA LYS A 315 -21.97 7.26 -17.17
C LYS A 315 -21.77 7.70 -15.73
N ASP A 316 -22.87 7.75 -15.00
CA ASP A 316 -22.91 8.08 -13.60
C ASP A 316 -23.12 6.85 -12.73
N ILE A 317 -22.71 6.88 -11.47
CA ILE A 317 -23.08 5.89 -10.47
C ILE A 317 -24.41 6.26 -9.85
N TRP A 318 -25.33 5.30 -9.91
CA TRP A 318 -26.67 5.35 -9.35
C TRP A 318 -26.83 4.22 -8.32
N ARG A 319 -27.87 4.31 -7.49
CA ARG A 319 -28.30 3.20 -6.63
C ARG A 319 -29.81 3.05 -6.61
N ILE A 320 -30.27 1.83 -6.34
CA ILE A 320 -31.68 1.49 -6.17
C ILE A 320 -31.84 0.61 -4.93
N ASN A 321 -32.88 0.87 -4.10
CA ASN A 321 -33.20 0.00 -2.96
C ASN A 321 -33.80 -1.31 -3.46
N LEU A 322 -33.20 -2.43 -3.05
CA LEU A 322 -33.59 -3.77 -3.52
C LEU A 322 -34.96 -4.25 -3.01
N LYS A 323 -35.46 -3.66 -1.91
CA LYS A 323 -36.77 -3.99 -1.34
C LYS A 323 -37.89 -3.08 -1.85
N GLU A 324 -37.63 -1.77 -1.88
CA GLU A 324 -38.64 -0.76 -2.21
C GLU A 324 -38.78 -0.52 -3.70
N ARG A 325 -37.72 -0.72 -4.50
CA ARG A 325 -37.60 -0.56 -5.96
C ARG A 325 -38.26 0.70 -6.53
N SER A 326 -39.57 0.77 -6.49
CA SER A 326 -40.35 1.88 -7.08
C SER A 326 -40.09 3.19 -6.33
N GLY A 327 -39.52 4.18 -7.04
CA GLY A 327 -39.25 5.52 -6.50
C GLY A 327 -37.99 5.65 -5.64
N SER A 328 -37.19 4.59 -5.52
CA SER A 328 -35.94 4.60 -4.72
C SER A 328 -34.66 4.78 -5.54
N LEU A 329 -34.82 5.10 -6.83
CA LEU A 329 -33.68 5.34 -7.74
C LEU A 329 -33.04 6.69 -7.41
N GLU A 330 -31.73 6.68 -7.18
CA GLU A 330 -30.97 7.83 -6.75
C GLU A 330 -29.63 7.92 -7.46
N ASN A 331 -29.29 9.13 -8.00
CA ASN A 331 -27.95 9.46 -8.46
C ASN A 331 -27.09 9.82 -7.25
N LEU A 332 -25.83 9.36 -7.18
CA LEU A 332 -24.96 9.64 -6.02
C LEU A 332 -24.47 11.09 -5.94
N GLY A 333 -24.83 11.93 -6.89
CA GLY A 333 -24.56 13.36 -6.86
C GLY A 333 -23.16 13.76 -7.30
N PRO A 334 -22.89 15.09 -7.36
CA PRO A 334 -21.70 15.66 -8.01
C PRO A 334 -20.41 15.47 -7.23
N GLN A 335 -20.44 14.85 -6.06
CA GLN A 335 -19.22 14.50 -5.32
C GLN A 335 -18.60 13.21 -5.86
N ILE A 336 -19.44 12.30 -6.38
CA ILE A 336 -19.03 11.04 -6.98
C ILE A 336 -19.01 11.21 -8.51
N ASN A 337 -20.09 11.73 -9.09
CA ASN A 337 -20.32 11.79 -10.54
C ASN A 337 -19.79 13.12 -11.12
N THR A 338 -19.15 13.04 -12.28
CA THR A 338 -18.50 14.15 -12.98
C THR A 338 -19.04 14.33 -14.39
N ALA A 339 -18.41 15.17 -15.21
CA ALA A 339 -18.70 15.26 -16.63
C ALA A 339 -18.13 14.07 -17.44
N GLY A 340 -17.35 13.19 -16.83
CA GLY A 340 -16.79 11.97 -17.43
C GLY A 340 -17.66 10.75 -17.25
N ASP A 341 -17.00 9.61 -17.22
CA ASP A 341 -17.61 8.31 -16.93
C ASP A 341 -17.21 7.83 -15.52
N GLU A 342 -18.19 7.50 -14.66
CA GLU A 342 -18.01 6.82 -13.39
C GLU A 342 -18.55 5.40 -13.48
N MET A 343 -17.67 4.41 -13.26
CA MET A 343 -17.93 3.00 -13.54
C MET A 343 -17.39 2.07 -12.46
N PHE A 344 -17.79 0.80 -12.49
CA PHE A 344 -17.29 -0.27 -11.62
C PHE A 344 -17.38 0.06 -10.12
N PRO A 345 -18.56 0.45 -9.60
CA PRO A 345 -18.71 0.64 -8.17
C PRO A 345 -18.42 -0.67 -7.42
N TYR A 346 -17.80 -0.55 -6.25
CA TYR A 346 -17.57 -1.63 -5.30
C TYR A 346 -17.68 -1.10 -3.87
N LEU A 347 -18.50 -1.71 -3.05
CA LEU A 347 -18.66 -1.32 -1.64
C LEU A 347 -17.92 -2.31 -0.74
N ARG A 348 -16.91 -1.82 -0.02
CA ARG A 348 -16.24 -2.57 1.04
C ARG A 348 -17.01 -2.50 2.37
N ALA A 349 -17.69 -1.39 2.59
CA ALA A 349 -18.64 -1.14 3.68
C ALA A 349 -19.75 -0.21 3.16
N ASP A 350 -20.86 -0.12 3.84
CA ASP A 350 -21.99 0.73 3.42
C ASP A 350 -21.62 2.23 3.33
N THR A 351 -20.52 2.63 3.98
CA THR A 351 -19.98 3.99 3.97
C THR A 351 -18.65 4.10 3.21
N LEU A 352 -18.22 3.04 2.53
CA LEU A 352 -16.93 3.00 1.83
C LEU A 352 -17.11 2.43 0.42
N LEU A 353 -17.16 3.35 -0.55
CA LEU A 353 -17.31 3.07 -1.97
C LEU A 353 -15.96 3.20 -2.69
N TYR A 354 -15.67 2.25 -3.57
CA TYR A 354 -14.63 2.34 -4.58
C TYR A 354 -15.28 2.40 -5.96
N PHE A 355 -14.68 3.14 -6.88
CA PHE A 355 -15.17 3.25 -8.26
C PHE A 355 -14.04 3.65 -9.20
N ALA A 356 -14.25 3.50 -10.50
CA ALA A 356 -13.34 3.97 -11.52
C ALA A 356 -13.94 5.19 -12.23
N SER A 357 -13.11 6.22 -12.48
CA SER A 357 -13.53 7.44 -13.17
C SER A 357 -12.46 7.93 -14.15
N ASP A 358 -12.91 8.53 -15.26
CA ASP A 358 -12.07 9.27 -16.19
C ASP A 358 -12.36 10.78 -16.17
N GLY A 359 -13.28 11.23 -15.32
CA GLY A 359 -13.66 12.62 -15.15
C GLY A 359 -13.02 13.30 -13.92
N HIS A 360 -12.69 12.56 -12.86
CA HIS A 360 -11.88 13.04 -11.76
C HIS A 360 -10.40 13.16 -12.16
N PRO A 361 -9.58 14.01 -11.47
CA PRO A 361 -8.15 14.11 -11.73
C PRO A 361 -7.46 12.76 -11.56
N GLY A 362 -6.89 12.19 -12.61
CA GLY A 362 -6.33 10.86 -12.67
C GLY A 362 -4.97 10.77 -13.35
N PHE A 363 -4.33 9.61 -13.25
CA PHE A 363 -3.02 9.33 -13.84
C PHE A 363 -3.10 8.90 -15.30
N GLY A 364 -4.27 8.40 -15.74
CA GLY A 364 -4.38 7.76 -17.05
C GLY A 364 -5.73 7.86 -17.71
N GLY A 365 -6.27 6.71 -18.05
CA GLY A 365 -7.62 6.53 -18.58
C GLY A 365 -8.66 6.54 -17.48
N LEU A 366 -9.20 5.36 -17.12
CA LEU A 366 -9.93 5.17 -15.88
C LEU A 366 -8.95 5.04 -14.73
N ASP A 367 -9.21 5.75 -13.65
CA ASP A 367 -8.46 5.63 -12.39
C ASP A 367 -9.37 5.17 -11.27
N LEU A 368 -8.85 4.39 -10.31
CA LEU A 368 -9.55 3.96 -9.11
C LEU A 368 -9.58 5.06 -8.06
N PHE A 369 -10.77 5.31 -7.54
CA PHE A 369 -11.04 6.25 -6.45
C PHE A 369 -11.67 5.54 -5.27
N LYS A 370 -11.44 6.08 -4.09
CA LYS A 370 -12.03 5.67 -2.82
C LYS A 370 -12.87 6.83 -2.28
N ALA A 371 -14.10 6.55 -1.90
CA ALA A 371 -15.02 7.54 -1.36
C ALA A 371 -15.54 7.11 0.01
N HIS A 372 -15.41 8.00 0.98
CA HIS A 372 -15.94 7.84 2.33
C HIS A 372 -17.21 8.68 2.51
N LEU A 373 -18.29 8.04 2.93
CA LEU A 373 -19.51 8.72 3.35
C LEU A 373 -19.34 9.22 4.78
N ASN A 374 -19.63 10.48 5.03
CA ASN A 374 -19.53 11.06 6.38
C ASN A 374 -20.56 10.43 7.35
N SER A 375 -20.40 10.69 8.64
CA SER A 375 -21.25 10.12 9.70
C SER A 375 -22.73 10.53 9.62
N THR A 376 -23.05 11.62 8.91
CA THR A 376 -24.44 12.05 8.68
C THR A 376 -25.10 11.36 7.49
N GLY A 377 -24.33 10.64 6.66
CA GLY A 377 -24.82 9.96 5.47
C GLY A 377 -25.12 10.88 4.27
N GLU A 378 -24.65 12.14 4.30
CA GLU A 378 -25.03 13.16 3.32
C GLU A 378 -23.89 13.55 2.37
N ARG A 379 -22.63 13.30 2.73
CA ARG A 379 -21.48 13.82 1.98
C ARG A 379 -20.40 12.77 1.78
N TRP A 380 -20.01 12.60 0.52
CA TRP A 380 -18.86 11.79 0.13
C TRP A 380 -17.58 12.63 0.09
N SER A 381 -16.48 12.04 0.56
CA SER A 381 -15.12 12.55 0.38
C SER A 381 -14.39 11.59 -0.55
N VAL A 382 -13.97 12.09 -1.72
CA VAL A 382 -13.36 11.28 -2.79
C VAL A 382 -11.85 11.47 -2.80
N GLU A 383 -11.10 10.38 -2.90
CA GLU A 383 -9.65 10.32 -2.93
C GLU A 383 -9.18 9.41 -4.06
N ASN A 384 -8.22 9.87 -4.88
CA ASN A 384 -7.55 9.02 -5.86
C ASN A 384 -6.63 8.03 -5.14
N MET A 385 -6.69 6.73 -5.48
CA MET A 385 -5.89 5.69 -4.82
C MET A 385 -4.38 5.77 -5.08
N GLY A 386 -3.97 6.62 -6.01
CA GLY A 386 -2.56 6.91 -6.27
C GLY A 386 -1.77 5.77 -6.89
N LEU A 387 -0.47 6.03 -7.10
CA LEU A 387 0.48 5.01 -7.56
C LEU A 387 0.81 4.04 -6.41
N PRO A 388 1.01 2.74 -6.65
CA PRO A 388 0.98 2.03 -7.94
C PRO A 388 -0.39 1.38 -8.25
N ILE A 389 -1.44 1.63 -7.43
CA ILE A 389 -2.79 1.11 -7.73
C ILE A 389 -3.24 1.68 -9.07
N ASN A 390 -3.25 3.00 -9.21
CA ASN A 390 -3.46 3.65 -10.50
C ASN A 390 -2.17 3.70 -11.34
N SER A 391 -2.32 3.80 -12.64
CA SER A 391 -1.26 3.85 -13.63
C SER A 391 -1.60 4.84 -14.74
N SER A 392 -0.84 4.88 -15.83
CA SER A 392 -1.23 5.63 -17.01
C SER A 392 -2.31 4.93 -17.85
N GLY A 393 -2.56 3.64 -17.64
CA GLY A 393 -3.63 2.90 -18.32
C GLY A 393 -5.01 3.12 -17.71
N ASP A 394 -5.96 2.25 -18.05
CA ASP A 394 -7.21 2.12 -17.34
C ASP A 394 -7.00 1.21 -16.11
N ASP A 395 -7.47 1.66 -14.95
CA ASP A 395 -7.42 0.92 -13.69
C ASP A 395 -8.83 0.91 -13.07
N PHE A 396 -9.44 -0.28 -12.90
CA PHE A 396 -10.85 -0.40 -12.56
C PHE A 396 -11.21 -1.75 -11.92
N GLY A 397 -12.45 -1.91 -11.45
CA GLY A 397 -13.02 -3.18 -11.00
C GLY A 397 -12.23 -3.79 -9.85
N ILE A 398 -12.05 -3.03 -8.75
CA ILE A 398 -11.35 -3.48 -7.55
C ILE A 398 -12.25 -4.37 -6.69
N THR A 399 -11.65 -5.36 -6.05
CA THR A 399 -12.27 -6.16 -5.00
C THR A 399 -11.27 -6.44 -3.89
N TYR A 400 -11.72 -6.39 -2.64
CA TYR A 400 -10.88 -6.63 -1.47
C TYR A 400 -11.03 -8.05 -0.94
N GLY A 401 -9.92 -8.64 -0.54
CA GLY A 401 -9.83 -9.88 0.22
C GLY A 401 -9.64 -9.64 1.72
N LEU A 402 -8.74 -10.40 2.34
CA LEU A 402 -8.38 -10.19 3.75
C LEU A 402 -7.50 -8.95 3.92
N GLY A 403 -7.80 -8.12 4.92
CA GLY A 403 -7.05 -6.92 5.23
C GLY A 403 -6.98 -5.95 4.05
N GLU A 404 -5.82 -5.36 3.83
CA GLU A 404 -5.56 -4.40 2.76
C GLU A 404 -4.97 -5.10 1.51
N SER A 405 -5.61 -6.19 1.07
CA SER A 405 -5.20 -6.94 -0.13
C SER A 405 -6.39 -7.29 -1.01
N GLY A 406 -6.15 -7.54 -2.28
CA GLY A 406 -7.23 -7.90 -3.21
C GLY A 406 -6.77 -7.97 -4.67
N PHE A 407 -7.73 -7.73 -5.56
CA PHE A 407 -7.50 -7.72 -7.00
C PHE A 407 -8.17 -6.51 -7.65
N PHE A 408 -7.64 -6.11 -8.79
CA PHE A 408 -8.25 -5.10 -9.67
C PHE A 408 -7.84 -5.36 -11.12
N SER A 409 -8.41 -4.63 -12.04
CA SER A 409 -8.19 -4.74 -13.48
C SER A 409 -7.36 -3.58 -13.98
N SER A 410 -6.44 -3.84 -14.92
CA SER A 410 -5.65 -2.80 -15.55
C SER A 410 -5.17 -3.23 -16.94
N ASN A 411 -5.11 -2.27 -17.89
CA ASN A 411 -4.46 -2.47 -19.18
C ASN A 411 -3.03 -1.91 -19.24
N ARG A 412 -2.45 -1.59 -18.05
CA ARG A 412 -1.08 -1.05 -17.93
C ARG A 412 -0.06 -1.89 -18.68
N GLY A 413 0.69 -1.24 -19.57
CA GLY A 413 1.77 -1.90 -20.31
C GLY A 413 1.31 -2.77 -21.49
N ASP A 414 0.01 -2.92 -21.76
CA ASP A 414 -0.48 -3.61 -22.95
C ASP A 414 -0.84 -2.63 -24.08
N ALA A 415 0.04 -2.49 -25.07
CA ALA A 415 -0.18 -1.59 -26.20
C ALA A 415 -1.35 -2.00 -27.11
N ARG A 416 -1.93 -3.18 -26.92
CA ARG A 416 -3.12 -3.66 -27.65
C ARG A 416 -4.42 -3.27 -26.95
N GLY A 417 -4.32 -2.70 -25.74
CA GLY A 417 -5.46 -2.28 -24.93
C GLY A 417 -6.19 -3.43 -24.23
N TYR A 418 -5.55 -4.59 -24.01
CA TYR A 418 -6.16 -5.69 -23.27
C TYR A 418 -6.01 -5.50 -21.78
N ASP A 419 -7.08 -5.79 -21.05
CA ASP A 419 -7.15 -5.69 -19.61
C ASP A 419 -6.62 -6.98 -18.95
N HIS A 420 -5.96 -6.83 -17.82
CA HIS A 420 -5.43 -7.94 -17.03
C HIS A 420 -5.74 -7.73 -15.55
N ILE A 421 -5.92 -8.83 -14.84
CA ILE A 421 -6.13 -8.82 -13.39
C ILE A 421 -4.76 -8.69 -12.70
N TYR A 422 -4.70 -7.76 -11.76
CA TYR A 422 -3.57 -7.54 -10.87
C TYR A 422 -3.98 -7.80 -9.43
N SER A 423 -3.11 -8.39 -8.64
CA SER A 423 -3.25 -8.43 -7.20
C SER A 423 -2.57 -7.21 -6.57
N PHE A 424 -3.11 -6.76 -5.46
CA PHE A 424 -2.49 -5.75 -4.62
C PHE A 424 -2.47 -6.19 -3.17
N GLU A 425 -1.48 -5.71 -2.43
CA GLU A 425 -1.36 -5.83 -0.99
C GLU A 425 -0.75 -4.55 -0.42
N TYR A 426 -1.23 -4.11 0.73
CA TYR A 426 -0.63 -3.04 1.52
C TYR A 426 -0.01 -3.67 2.76
N PRO A 427 1.30 -3.91 2.79
CA PRO A 427 1.94 -4.56 3.93
C PRO A 427 1.77 -3.75 5.21
N GLU A 428 1.47 -4.43 6.33
CA GLU A 428 1.48 -3.80 7.64
C GLU A 428 2.83 -3.16 7.93
N VAL A 429 2.80 -2.00 8.57
CA VAL A 429 4.01 -1.37 9.08
C VAL A 429 4.53 -2.19 10.27
N LYS A 430 5.77 -2.63 10.18
CA LYS A 430 6.42 -3.37 11.26
C LYS A 430 7.24 -2.40 12.11
N VAL A 431 6.78 -2.18 13.32
CA VAL A 431 7.53 -1.43 14.32
C VAL A 431 8.00 -2.40 15.37
N THR A 432 9.31 -2.44 15.59
CA THR A 432 9.93 -3.32 16.59
C THR A 432 10.90 -2.53 17.46
N ILE A 433 11.11 -3.00 18.67
CA ILE A 433 12.18 -2.55 19.57
C ILE A 433 12.95 -3.76 20.04
N SER A 434 14.27 -3.69 19.96
CA SER A 434 15.19 -4.74 20.38
C SER A 434 16.31 -4.14 21.21
N GLY A 435 17.04 -4.98 21.92
CA GLY A 435 18.19 -4.55 22.72
C GLY A 435 18.74 -5.67 23.56
N MET A 436 19.62 -5.31 24.47
CA MET A 436 20.28 -6.22 25.38
C MET A 436 20.06 -5.84 26.84
N VAL A 437 20.02 -6.82 27.69
CA VAL A 437 20.08 -6.64 29.13
C VAL A 437 21.48 -7.04 29.58
N LEU A 438 22.24 -6.06 30.05
CA LEU A 438 23.63 -6.20 30.47
C LEU A 438 23.78 -5.83 31.94
N ASP A 439 24.84 -6.28 32.58
CA ASP A 439 25.24 -5.76 33.88
C ASP A 439 26.22 -4.56 33.74
N LYS A 440 26.65 -3.98 34.85
CA LYS A 440 27.62 -2.87 34.90
C LYS A 440 29.01 -3.22 34.34
N ASP A 441 29.34 -4.51 34.23
CA ASP A 441 30.58 -5.00 33.62
C ASP A 441 30.41 -5.33 32.13
N GLU A 442 29.22 -4.97 31.54
CA GLU A 442 28.80 -5.25 30.16
C GLU A 442 28.65 -6.74 29.84
N GLU A 443 28.44 -7.57 30.85
CA GLU A 443 28.15 -8.98 30.64
C GLU A 443 26.65 -9.19 30.50
N PRO A 444 26.21 -10.10 29.59
CA PRO A 444 24.78 -10.41 29.41
C PRO A 444 24.12 -10.87 30.71
N VAL A 445 22.89 -10.41 30.94
CA VAL A 445 22.05 -10.88 32.05
C VAL A 445 20.94 -11.80 31.48
N PRO A 446 21.20 -13.12 31.40
CA PRO A 446 20.23 -14.06 30.86
C PRO A 446 19.02 -14.18 31.80
N ASN A 447 17.86 -14.53 31.19
CA ASN A 447 16.59 -14.68 31.90
C ASN A 447 16.09 -13.41 32.61
N ALA A 448 16.62 -12.23 32.28
CA ALA A 448 16.05 -10.98 32.72
C ALA A 448 14.61 -10.86 32.15
N ILE A 449 13.69 -10.32 32.95
CA ILE A 449 12.32 -10.11 32.57
C ILE A 449 12.17 -8.67 32.12
N ILE A 450 11.77 -8.48 30.86
CA ILE A 450 11.44 -7.18 30.30
C ILE A 450 9.93 -7.09 30.16
N ARG A 451 9.33 -6.04 30.71
CA ARG A 451 7.91 -5.70 30.54
C ARG A 451 7.79 -4.38 29.81
N ILE A 452 6.82 -4.30 28.91
CA ILE A 452 6.49 -3.08 28.18
C ILE A 452 4.98 -2.81 28.28
N VAL A 453 4.61 -1.57 28.63
CA VAL A 453 3.24 -1.12 28.77
C VAL A 453 3.07 0.13 27.94
N GLY A 454 2.10 0.14 27.00
CA GLY A 454 1.74 1.29 26.19
C GLY A 454 0.60 2.10 26.79
N ASP A 455 0.50 3.38 26.45
CA ASP A 455 -0.61 4.25 26.82
C ASP A 455 -1.91 3.90 26.07
N ASP A 456 -1.82 3.08 25.03
CA ASP A 456 -2.95 2.43 24.34
C ASP A 456 -3.53 1.24 25.11
N GLY A 457 -2.96 0.88 26.27
CA GLY A 457 -3.33 -0.27 27.09
C GLY A 457 -2.64 -1.58 26.71
N SER A 458 -1.76 -1.58 25.73
CA SER A 458 -0.94 -2.74 25.38
C SER A 458 0.00 -3.11 26.53
N ASN A 459 0.19 -4.42 26.76
CA ASN A 459 1.06 -4.95 27.81
C ASN A 459 1.69 -6.26 27.30
N GLN A 460 3.03 -6.24 27.19
CA GLN A 460 3.78 -7.39 26.72
C GLN A 460 4.90 -7.72 27.71
N LYS A 461 5.35 -8.96 27.73
CA LYS A 461 6.44 -9.45 28.56
C LYS A 461 7.31 -10.40 27.77
N GLU A 462 8.62 -10.18 27.82
CA GLU A 462 9.64 -11.05 27.23
C GLU A 462 10.66 -11.46 28.31
N VAL A 463 11.36 -12.54 28.03
CA VAL A 463 12.48 -13.03 28.82
C VAL A 463 13.73 -12.94 27.95
N ALA A 464 14.76 -12.25 28.44
CA ALA A 464 16.02 -12.13 27.73
C ALA A 464 16.64 -13.51 27.48
N ARG A 465 17.18 -13.68 26.30
CA ARG A 465 17.90 -14.90 25.89
C ARG A 465 19.22 -15.05 26.63
N ASP A 466 19.94 -16.15 26.39
CA ASP A 466 21.23 -16.44 27.01
C ASP A 466 22.29 -15.36 26.70
N ASP A 467 22.19 -14.70 25.57
CA ASP A 467 23.04 -13.57 25.17
C ASP A 467 22.56 -12.21 25.70
N GLY A 468 21.50 -12.18 26.51
CA GLY A 468 20.89 -10.97 27.05
C GLY A 468 19.90 -10.28 26.09
N SER A 469 19.75 -10.74 24.86
CA SER A 469 18.93 -10.08 23.84
C SER A 469 17.43 -10.24 24.08
N PHE A 470 16.65 -9.22 23.68
CA PHE A 470 15.18 -9.23 23.68
C PHE A 470 14.62 -8.50 22.45
N ARG A 471 13.34 -8.71 22.14
CA ARG A 471 12.64 -8.00 21.06
C ARG A 471 11.13 -7.97 21.30
N PHE A 472 10.50 -6.80 21.03
CA PHE A 472 9.05 -6.62 21.04
C PHE A 472 8.56 -6.12 19.68
N LYS A 473 7.31 -6.49 19.33
CA LYS A 473 6.54 -5.80 18.30
C LYS A 473 5.78 -4.64 18.96
N LEU A 474 5.83 -3.46 18.35
CA LEU A 474 5.19 -2.25 18.85
C LEU A 474 4.07 -1.79 17.92
N GLU A 475 3.14 -0.99 18.42
CA GLU A 475 2.20 -0.19 17.64
C GLU A 475 2.79 1.22 17.41
N ARG A 476 2.33 1.90 16.36
CA ARG A 476 2.80 3.23 15.98
C ARG A 476 2.18 4.32 16.86
N GLY A 477 2.97 5.36 17.16
CA GLY A 477 2.50 6.54 17.87
C GLY A 477 2.07 6.26 19.31
N VAL A 478 2.60 5.21 19.92
CA VAL A 478 2.31 4.79 21.30
C VAL A 478 3.49 5.14 22.18
N LYS A 479 3.19 5.68 23.36
CA LYS A 479 4.18 5.91 24.43
C LYS A 479 4.28 4.69 25.31
N TYR A 480 5.47 4.16 25.38
CA TYR A 480 5.77 2.95 26.13
C TYR A 480 6.58 3.24 27.39
N VAL A 481 6.25 2.53 28.46
CA VAL A 481 7.08 2.38 29.65
C VAL A 481 7.64 0.96 29.64
N MET A 482 8.96 0.84 29.66
CA MET A 482 9.68 -0.41 29.69
C MET A 482 10.35 -0.61 31.06
N MET A 483 10.33 -1.82 31.59
CA MET A 483 11.00 -2.19 32.82
C MET A 483 11.74 -3.51 32.64
N ALA A 484 13.03 -3.50 32.85
CA ALA A 484 13.88 -4.70 32.92
C ALA A 484 14.31 -5.01 34.35
N GLY A 485 14.30 -6.29 34.71
CA GLY A 485 14.76 -6.77 36.02
C GLY A 485 15.13 -8.25 35.99
N ALA A 486 16.03 -8.63 36.84
CA ALA A 486 16.46 -10.02 37.01
C ALA A 486 16.70 -10.34 38.50
N THR A 487 16.64 -11.62 38.85
CA THR A 487 16.98 -12.07 40.24
C THR A 487 18.41 -11.70 40.56
N GLY A 488 18.60 -10.98 41.64
CA GLY A 488 19.95 -10.51 42.07
C GLY A 488 20.36 -9.18 41.44
N TYR A 489 19.47 -8.49 40.76
CA TYR A 489 19.70 -7.18 40.14
C TYR A 489 18.59 -6.17 40.51
N LEU A 490 18.92 -4.89 40.45
CA LEU A 490 17.96 -3.81 40.56
C LEU A 490 17.19 -3.65 39.24
N ASN A 491 15.91 -3.28 39.35
CA ASN A 491 15.09 -2.97 38.16
C ASN A 491 15.52 -1.64 37.56
N VAL A 492 15.41 -1.57 36.23
CA VAL A 492 15.64 -0.34 35.46
C VAL A 492 14.39 -0.04 34.59
N LYS A 493 13.92 1.19 34.67
CA LYS A 493 12.80 1.71 33.90
C LYS A 493 13.31 2.64 32.80
N GLN A 494 12.72 2.55 31.60
CA GLN A 494 12.93 3.50 30.50
C GLN A 494 11.60 3.84 29.86
N GLU A 495 11.50 5.03 29.27
CA GLU A 495 10.35 5.51 28.50
C GLU A 495 10.75 5.66 27.05
N PHE A 496 9.84 5.30 26.14
CA PHE A 496 10.06 5.30 24.72
C PHE A 496 8.75 5.68 23.99
N GLU A 497 8.83 6.44 22.91
CA GLU A 497 7.70 6.78 22.05
C GLU A 497 8.00 6.34 20.61
N SER A 498 7.11 5.52 20.04
CA SER A 498 7.22 5.10 18.65
C SER A 498 6.68 6.16 17.68
N ASP A 499 7.30 6.29 16.52
CA ASP A 499 6.88 7.25 15.51
C ASP A 499 5.54 6.90 14.86
N MET A 500 4.84 7.92 14.35
CA MET A 500 3.61 7.78 13.56
C MET A 500 3.88 7.48 12.08
N GLU A 501 5.13 7.40 11.65
CA GLU A 501 5.47 7.23 10.24
C GLU A 501 5.00 5.90 9.66
N GLU A 502 4.68 5.89 8.35
CA GLU A 502 4.24 4.70 7.62
C GLU A 502 5.41 3.90 7.06
N GLU A 503 6.49 3.76 7.84
CA GLU A 503 7.68 2.98 7.47
C GLU A 503 8.00 1.96 8.56
N ASP A 504 8.63 0.84 8.14
CA ASP A 504 9.13 -0.14 9.08
C ASP A 504 10.24 0.51 9.92
N ALA A 505 10.15 0.35 11.24
CA ALA A 505 11.13 0.88 12.18
C ALA A 505 11.61 -0.22 13.13
N ASP A 506 12.91 -0.25 13.37
CA ASP A 506 13.53 -1.12 14.39
C ASP A 506 14.33 -0.23 15.34
N TYR A 507 13.81 -0.06 16.55
CA TYR A 507 14.44 0.76 17.59
C TYR A 507 15.34 -0.10 18.44
N GLU A 508 16.36 0.52 19.04
CA GLU A 508 17.31 -0.16 19.91
C GLU A 508 17.35 0.50 21.27
N VAL A 509 17.28 -0.30 22.34
CA VAL A 509 17.37 0.15 23.73
C VAL A 509 18.00 -0.91 24.59
N ASP A 510 19.09 -0.57 25.27
CA ASP A 510 19.77 -1.46 26.20
C ASP A 510 19.43 -1.14 27.65
N PHE A 511 19.38 -2.18 28.51
CA PHE A 511 19.18 -2.06 29.93
C PHE A 511 20.45 -2.47 30.69
N ILE A 512 21.02 -1.55 31.47
CA ILE A 512 22.18 -1.83 32.31
C ILE A 512 21.71 -2.04 33.73
N LEU A 513 21.72 -3.29 34.20
CA LEU A 513 21.27 -3.67 35.54
C LEU A 513 22.42 -3.64 36.55
N ALA A 514 22.16 -3.10 37.74
CA ALA A 514 23.10 -3.11 38.85
C ALA A 514 22.90 -4.37 39.74
N ALA A 515 23.94 -5.16 39.90
CA ALA A 515 23.89 -6.33 40.80
C ALA A 515 23.77 -5.92 42.27
N ILE A 516 22.90 -6.61 43.02
CA ILE A 516 22.65 -6.30 44.44
C ILE A 516 23.69 -6.91 45.42
N HIS A 517 24.44 -7.89 44.96
CA HIS A 517 25.33 -8.69 45.81
C HIS A 517 26.79 -8.19 45.86
N LYS A 518 27.13 -7.19 45.05
CA LYS A 518 28.45 -6.57 44.98
C LYS A 518 28.34 -5.05 44.91
N PRO A 519 29.35 -4.29 45.47
CA PRO A 519 29.37 -2.84 45.32
C PRO A 519 29.39 -2.42 43.82
N GLN A 520 28.64 -1.38 43.49
CA GLN A 520 28.53 -0.82 42.16
C GLN A 520 29.11 0.58 42.10
N VAL A 521 30.06 0.83 41.22
CA VAL A 521 30.63 2.17 41.01
C VAL A 521 29.56 3.11 40.43
N VAL A 522 29.49 4.31 41.00
CA VAL A 522 28.72 5.42 40.44
C VAL A 522 29.69 6.28 39.65
N GLU A 523 29.60 6.17 38.34
CA GLU A 523 30.46 6.92 37.43
C GLU A 523 30.17 8.43 37.49
N ASN A 524 31.14 9.24 37.07
CA ASN A 524 30.99 10.69 36.93
C ASN A 524 30.68 11.45 38.23
N ILE A 525 31.09 10.93 39.38
CA ILE A 525 31.03 11.65 40.67
C ILE A 525 32.34 12.40 40.88
N PHE A 526 32.30 13.70 40.81
CA PHE A 526 33.48 14.57 40.93
C PHE A 526 33.38 15.48 42.18
N TYR A 527 34.53 15.66 42.83
CA TYR A 527 34.67 16.58 43.94
C TYR A 527 35.73 17.65 43.63
N ASP A 528 35.66 18.78 44.30
CA ASP A 528 36.76 19.73 44.30
C ASP A 528 37.98 19.10 44.97
N PHE A 529 39.17 19.56 44.55
CA PHE A 529 40.40 19.07 45.15
C PHE A 529 40.39 19.30 46.68
N ASP A 530 40.70 18.25 47.41
CA ASP A 530 40.72 18.23 48.88
C ASP A 530 39.39 18.63 49.55
N LYS A 531 38.28 18.48 48.85
CA LYS A 531 36.94 18.79 49.37
C LYS A 531 35.97 17.63 49.18
N ALA A 532 34.84 17.76 49.91
CA ALA A 532 33.68 16.88 49.77
C ALA A 532 32.52 17.56 49.01
N THR A 533 32.76 18.75 48.48
CA THR A 533 31.75 19.48 47.69
C THR A 533 31.61 18.81 46.34
N LEU A 534 30.40 18.36 46.02
CA LEU A 534 30.04 17.80 44.71
C LEU A 534 30.12 18.89 43.62
N ARG A 535 30.76 18.57 42.54
CA ARG A 535 30.83 19.46 41.38
C ARG A 535 29.54 19.40 40.55
N PRO A 536 29.18 20.49 39.85
CA PRO A 536 27.94 20.53 39.04
C PRO A 536 27.83 19.39 38.04
N GLU A 537 28.96 18.90 37.49
CA GLU A 537 29.05 17.80 36.53
C GLU A 537 28.55 16.46 37.10
N SER A 538 28.56 16.30 38.46
CA SER A 538 28.06 15.09 39.12
C SER A 538 26.52 15.03 39.18
N LYS A 539 25.84 16.11 38.83
CA LYS A 539 24.39 16.21 39.04
C LYS A 539 23.62 15.16 38.26
N GLU A 540 23.96 14.96 37.00
CA GLU A 540 23.29 14.00 36.12
C GLU A 540 23.36 12.56 36.68
N ALA A 541 24.59 12.11 37.06
CA ALA A 541 24.78 10.79 37.65
C ALA A 541 24.04 10.59 38.98
N LEU A 542 23.91 11.67 39.78
CA LEU A 542 23.17 11.64 41.05
C LEU A 542 21.64 11.65 40.82
N ASP A 543 21.16 12.34 39.81
CA ASP A 543 19.74 12.33 39.41
C ASP A 543 19.35 10.95 38.87
N GLU A 544 20.19 10.31 38.05
CA GLU A 544 20.01 8.91 37.61
C GLU A 544 19.96 7.94 38.76
N MET A 545 20.88 8.11 39.75
CA MET A 545 20.88 7.29 40.95
C MET A 545 19.62 7.49 41.80
N ALA A 546 19.12 8.73 41.91
CA ALA A 546 17.88 9.00 42.59
C ALA A 546 16.70 8.34 41.87
N GLN A 547 16.71 8.35 40.53
CA GLN A 547 15.68 7.66 39.71
C GLN A 547 15.74 6.14 39.91
N MET A 548 16.93 5.53 39.88
CA MET A 548 17.12 4.10 40.17
C MET A 548 16.53 3.72 41.56
N LEU A 549 16.73 4.55 42.59
CA LEU A 549 16.16 4.31 43.92
C LEU A 549 14.63 4.50 43.97
N ARG A 550 14.05 5.36 43.13
CA ARG A 550 12.57 5.48 42.96
C ARG A 550 12.00 4.24 42.27
N ASP A 551 12.69 3.73 41.26
CA ASP A 551 12.27 2.53 40.51
C ASP A 551 12.40 1.24 41.36
N ASN A 552 13.20 1.30 42.43
CA ASN A 552 13.42 0.21 43.39
C ASN A 552 13.05 0.65 44.82
N PRO A 553 11.78 0.89 45.15
CA PRO A 553 11.35 1.51 46.40
C PRO A 553 11.62 0.63 47.65
N ASN A 554 11.77 -0.67 47.46
CA ASN A 554 12.02 -1.66 48.53
C ASN A 554 13.51 -1.84 48.89
N VAL A 555 14.41 -1.02 48.33
CA VAL A 555 15.85 -1.16 48.47
C VAL A 555 16.41 -0.10 49.43
N THR A 556 17.34 -0.53 50.29
CA THR A 556 18.21 0.37 51.04
C THR A 556 19.66 0.20 50.61
N ILE A 557 20.42 1.27 50.63
CA ILE A 557 21.82 1.27 50.18
C ILE A 557 22.75 1.91 51.19
N GLU A 558 24.01 1.51 51.12
CA GLU A 558 25.14 2.22 51.71
C GLU A 558 25.94 2.90 50.56
N MET A 559 26.21 4.19 50.72
CA MET A 559 27.12 4.92 49.84
C MET A 559 28.53 4.83 50.38
N GLY A 560 29.43 4.27 49.60
CA GLY A 560 30.87 4.16 49.90
C GLY A 560 31.68 5.19 49.11
N ALA A 561 32.66 5.83 49.72
CA ALA A 561 33.64 6.61 49.00
C ALA A 561 35.07 6.18 49.38
N HIS A 562 35.92 6.22 48.36
CA HIS A 562 37.30 5.78 48.44
C HIS A 562 38.25 6.89 47.99
N THR A 563 39.47 6.87 48.52
CA THR A 563 40.55 7.78 48.10
C THR A 563 41.68 6.99 47.45
N ASP A 564 42.65 7.68 46.87
CA ASP A 564 43.95 7.15 46.60
C ASP A 564 44.77 7.06 47.92
N MET A 565 46.01 6.60 47.85
CA MET A 565 46.91 6.36 48.98
C MET A 565 47.74 7.58 49.36
N LYS A 566 47.44 8.78 48.79
CA LYS A 566 48.14 10.03 49.08
C LYS A 566 47.59 10.66 50.35
N GLY A 567 48.39 10.70 51.41
CA GLY A 567 48.02 11.26 52.72
C GLY A 567 48.08 10.27 53.86
N SER A 568 47.52 10.62 55.01
CA SER A 568 47.44 9.66 56.15
C SER A 568 46.10 8.89 56.06
N GLU A 569 46.11 7.65 56.52
CA GLU A 569 44.89 6.81 56.56
C GLU A 569 43.75 7.51 57.31
N GLU A 570 44.03 8.13 58.51
CA GLU A 570 42.99 8.90 59.21
C GLU A 570 42.42 10.06 58.39
N TYR A 571 43.30 10.77 57.70
CA TYR A 571 42.85 11.85 56.80
C TYR A 571 41.97 11.33 55.65
N ASN A 572 42.39 10.25 55.00
CA ASN A 572 41.67 9.63 53.89
C ASN A 572 40.31 9.04 54.33
N ILE A 573 40.22 8.43 55.48
CA ILE A 573 38.95 8.00 56.06
C ILE A 573 38.03 9.18 56.33
N ASN A 574 38.55 10.29 56.95
CA ASN A 574 37.74 11.48 57.20
C ASN A 574 37.26 12.18 55.91
N LEU A 575 38.09 12.26 54.88
CA LEU A 575 37.75 12.84 53.59
C LEU A 575 36.67 12.00 52.87
N SER A 576 36.88 10.69 52.79
CA SER A 576 35.92 9.79 52.14
C SER A 576 34.57 9.76 52.89
N ASN A 577 34.54 9.79 54.24
CA ASN A 577 33.28 9.91 55.00
C ASN A 577 32.50 11.17 54.62
N ARG A 578 33.16 12.32 54.51
CA ARG A 578 32.51 13.58 54.10
C ARG A 578 32.00 13.51 52.67
N ARG A 579 32.73 12.85 51.76
CA ARG A 579 32.34 12.64 50.37
C ARG A 579 31.10 11.75 50.27
N ALA A 580 31.12 10.57 50.89
CA ALA A 580 29.98 9.67 50.92
C ALA A 580 28.72 10.35 51.50
N LYS A 581 28.91 11.14 52.61
CA LYS A 581 27.81 11.90 53.19
C LYS A 581 27.23 12.95 52.24
N SER A 582 28.06 13.68 51.48
CA SER A 582 27.57 14.68 50.55
C SER A 582 26.70 14.10 49.41
N VAL A 583 26.98 12.87 48.98
CA VAL A 583 26.13 12.14 48.03
C VAL A 583 24.79 11.78 48.66
N VAL A 584 24.81 11.25 49.91
CA VAL A 584 23.55 10.94 50.62
C VAL A 584 22.72 12.20 50.85
N ASP A 585 23.36 13.31 51.27
CA ASP A 585 22.66 14.59 51.47
C ASP A 585 22.00 15.07 50.16
N TYR A 586 22.64 14.88 48.99
CA TYR A 586 22.06 15.16 47.70
C TYR A 586 20.84 14.27 47.37
N LEU A 587 20.95 12.97 47.55
CA LEU A 587 19.86 12.02 47.33
C LEU A 587 18.66 12.29 48.24
N VAL A 588 18.88 12.68 49.49
CA VAL A 588 17.80 13.13 50.40
C VAL A 588 17.14 14.41 49.86
N ALA A 589 17.95 15.38 49.42
CA ALA A 589 17.41 16.60 48.80
C ALA A 589 16.64 16.33 47.50
N ALA A 590 17.03 15.28 46.76
CA ALA A 590 16.30 14.79 45.58
C ALA A 590 15.03 13.98 45.90
N GLY A 591 14.67 13.85 47.21
CA GLY A 591 13.43 13.24 47.68
C GLY A 591 13.52 11.75 48.04
N ILE A 592 14.71 11.17 48.12
CA ILE A 592 14.90 9.81 48.64
C ILE A 592 14.83 9.86 50.16
N ARG A 593 14.08 8.95 50.77
CA ARG A 593 13.96 8.87 52.26
C ARG A 593 15.31 8.58 52.92
N ALA A 594 15.65 9.36 53.93
CA ALA A 594 16.93 9.26 54.64
C ALA A 594 17.17 7.88 55.31
N ASP A 595 16.10 7.22 55.74
CA ASP A 595 16.18 5.87 56.36
C ASP A 595 16.46 4.74 55.34
N ARG A 596 16.43 5.03 54.05
CA ARG A 596 16.89 4.12 52.97
C ARG A 596 18.40 4.24 52.71
N LEU A 597 19.05 5.24 53.24
CA LEU A 597 20.41 5.62 52.89
C LEU A 597 21.33 5.57 54.12
N SER A 598 22.48 4.95 53.95
CA SER A 598 23.61 5.03 54.88
C SER A 598 24.86 5.44 54.10
N TRP A 599 25.90 5.85 54.81
CA TRP A 599 27.17 6.22 54.18
C TRP A 599 28.36 5.74 55.00
N LYS A 600 29.46 5.47 54.29
CA LYS A 600 30.72 5.07 54.90
C LYS A 600 31.90 5.52 54.04
N GLY A 601 32.90 6.12 54.68
CA GLY A 601 34.18 6.38 54.06
C GLY A 601 35.13 5.20 54.29
N TYR A 602 35.71 4.72 53.24
CA TYR A 602 36.67 3.60 53.26
C TYR A 602 38.11 4.06 53.13
N GLY A 603 38.36 5.36 52.83
CA GLY A 603 39.71 5.86 52.57
C GLY A 603 40.40 5.01 51.50
N GLU A 604 41.64 4.65 51.77
CA GLU A 604 42.48 3.77 50.94
C GLU A 604 42.39 2.29 51.29
N THR A 605 41.63 1.92 52.38
CA THR A 605 41.64 0.59 52.96
C THR A 605 41.02 -0.52 52.09
N VAL A 606 40.29 -0.16 51.08
CA VAL A 606 39.64 -1.09 50.17
C VAL A 606 40.02 -0.74 48.70
N PRO A 607 41.23 -1.16 48.26
CA PRO A 607 41.68 -0.92 46.89
C PRO A 607 40.79 -1.65 45.88
N LYS A 608 40.65 -1.07 44.67
CA LYS A 608 39.82 -1.64 43.60
C LYS A 608 40.49 -2.87 43.00
N LYS A 609 39.70 -3.92 42.81
CA LYS A 609 40.08 -5.07 42.02
C LYS A 609 39.71 -4.80 40.54
N VAL A 610 40.63 -5.08 39.64
CA VAL A 610 40.47 -4.87 38.18
C VAL A 610 39.40 -5.85 37.65
N THR A 611 38.32 -5.32 37.11
CA THR A 611 37.29 -6.09 36.42
C THR A 611 37.62 -6.19 34.92
N LYS A 612 36.91 -7.03 34.17
CA LYS A 612 37.03 -7.11 32.72
C LYS A 612 36.86 -5.75 32.05
N ARG A 613 35.91 -4.93 32.53
CA ARG A 613 35.69 -3.58 32.03
C ARG A 613 36.89 -2.69 32.25
N ILE A 614 37.44 -2.67 33.49
CA ILE A 614 38.64 -1.90 33.83
C ILE A 614 39.82 -2.36 32.97
N ASN A 615 40.02 -3.66 32.78
CA ASN A 615 41.09 -4.18 31.93
C ASN A 615 40.96 -3.74 30.46
N ARG A 616 39.71 -3.64 29.92
CA ARG A 616 39.49 -3.10 28.58
C ARG A 616 39.85 -1.62 28.43
N GLU A 617 39.51 -0.84 29.45
CA GLU A 617 39.77 0.61 29.47
C GLU A 617 41.25 0.90 29.78
N TYR A 618 41.84 0.09 30.67
CA TYR A 618 43.23 0.16 31.10
C TYR A 618 43.94 -1.19 30.88
N PRO A 619 44.36 -1.51 29.63
CA PRO A 619 44.92 -2.83 29.28
C PRO A 619 46.23 -3.19 30.02
N GLN A 620 46.92 -2.21 30.58
CA GLN A 620 48.13 -2.41 31.40
C GLN A 620 47.83 -3.07 32.76
N PHE A 621 46.59 -3.03 33.24
CA PHE A 621 46.18 -3.70 34.47
C PHE A 621 45.47 -5.02 34.14
N ALA A 622 46.09 -6.15 34.48
CA ALA A 622 45.49 -7.45 34.21
C ALA A 622 44.22 -7.65 35.06
N GLU A 623 43.26 -8.37 34.49
CA GLU A 623 42.02 -8.76 35.21
C GLU A 623 42.38 -9.45 36.53
N ASP A 624 41.56 -9.25 37.55
CA ASP A 624 41.71 -9.74 38.91
C ASP A 624 42.86 -9.13 39.72
N THR A 625 43.69 -8.24 39.17
CA THR A 625 44.71 -7.51 39.93
C THR A 625 44.06 -6.59 40.97
N VAL A 626 44.60 -6.56 42.19
CA VAL A 626 44.20 -5.61 43.24
C VAL A 626 45.14 -4.39 43.14
N LEU A 627 44.56 -3.20 43.00
CA LEU A 627 45.31 -1.94 42.89
C LEU A 627 45.66 -1.41 44.29
N ASP A 628 46.44 -2.22 45.04
CA ASP A 628 46.92 -1.87 46.36
C ASP A 628 48.30 -1.14 46.32
N GLU A 629 48.71 -0.57 47.44
CA GLU A 629 49.96 0.20 47.56
C GLU A 629 51.20 -0.58 47.07
N PRO A 630 51.42 -1.86 47.47
CA PRO A 630 52.57 -2.63 47.01
C PRO A 630 52.58 -2.84 45.48
N PHE A 631 51.41 -2.98 44.85
CA PHE A 631 51.30 -3.10 43.38
C PHE A 631 51.55 -1.76 42.69
N ILE A 632 50.93 -0.68 43.17
CA ILE A 632 51.02 0.66 42.56
C ILE A 632 52.46 1.16 42.58
N GLU A 633 53.23 0.93 43.68
CA GLU A 633 54.62 1.31 43.77
C GLU A 633 55.53 0.64 42.72
N THR A 634 55.10 -0.45 42.09
CA THR A 634 55.85 -1.12 41.02
C THR A 634 55.62 -0.53 39.64
N LEU A 635 54.67 0.37 39.49
CA LEU A 635 54.21 0.92 38.19
C LEU A 635 55.02 2.16 37.81
N SER A 636 54.90 2.57 36.52
CA SER A 636 55.35 3.87 36.04
C SER A 636 54.54 5.01 36.70
N GLU A 637 55.08 6.23 36.77
CA GLU A 637 54.35 7.40 37.32
C GLU A 637 52.98 7.61 36.65
N GLU A 638 52.88 7.38 35.33
CA GLU A 638 51.65 7.49 34.56
C GLU A 638 50.63 6.40 34.96
N ASP A 639 51.09 5.16 35.11
CA ASP A 639 50.23 4.04 35.51
C ASP A 639 49.86 4.11 37.01
N GLN A 640 50.70 4.69 37.87
CA GLN A 640 50.37 4.99 39.26
C GLN A 640 49.17 5.96 39.33
N GLU A 641 49.21 7.05 38.56
CA GLU A 641 48.11 8.02 38.55
C GLU A 641 46.83 7.40 37.99
N ALA A 642 46.93 6.53 36.97
CA ALA A 642 45.77 5.80 36.43
C ALA A 642 45.16 4.86 37.50
N ALA A 643 45.99 4.11 38.23
CA ALA A 643 45.55 3.24 39.33
C ALA A 643 44.92 4.04 40.51
N ASP A 644 45.55 5.16 40.87
CA ASP A 644 45.02 6.11 41.85
C ASP A 644 43.65 6.67 41.42
N GLN A 645 43.49 7.01 40.14
CA GLN A 645 42.20 7.48 39.60
C GLN A 645 41.11 6.42 39.71
N ILE A 646 41.42 5.14 39.46
CA ILE A 646 40.49 4.02 39.62
C ILE A 646 40.12 3.82 41.11
N ASN A 647 41.07 4.02 42.00
CA ASN A 647 40.83 3.94 43.44
C ASN A 647 39.99 5.11 43.97
N ARG A 648 40.12 6.32 43.44
CA ARG A 648 39.29 7.50 43.79
C ARG A 648 37.86 7.34 43.22
N ARG A 649 37.05 6.54 43.89
CA ARG A 649 35.70 6.19 43.41
C ARG A 649 34.63 6.41 44.45
N THR A 650 33.41 6.59 43.99
CA THR A 650 32.19 6.50 44.79
C THR A 650 31.42 5.27 44.34
N GLU A 651 30.94 4.46 45.26
CA GLU A 651 30.17 3.26 44.95
C GLU A 651 28.98 3.13 45.91
N PHE A 652 27.97 2.36 45.51
CA PHE A 652 26.89 1.97 46.39
C PHE A 652 26.81 0.46 46.52
N GLN A 653 26.34 0.02 47.69
CA GLN A 653 26.04 -1.38 47.95
C GLN A 653 24.61 -1.50 48.47
N VAL A 654 23.85 -2.45 47.96
CA VAL A 654 22.53 -2.78 48.49
C VAL A 654 22.67 -3.44 49.86
N THR A 655 22.01 -2.87 50.86
CA THR A 655 22.04 -3.38 52.25
C THR A 655 20.78 -4.16 52.61
N SER A 656 19.65 -3.87 51.97
CA SER A 656 18.41 -4.64 52.09
C SER A 656 17.54 -4.47 50.82
N ILE A 657 16.77 -5.52 50.51
CA ILE A 657 15.75 -5.51 49.43
C ILE A 657 14.32 -5.62 49.99
N ASN A 658 14.18 -5.54 51.30
CA ASN A 658 12.90 -5.72 52.01
C ASN A 658 12.53 -4.46 52.82
N TYR A 659 12.88 -3.28 52.30
CA TYR A 659 12.49 -2.04 52.97
C TYR A 659 10.98 -1.87 52.84
N ASP A 660 10.30 -1.71 53.97
CA ASP A 660 8.85 -1.52 54.03
C ASP A 660 8.55 -0.02 54.10
N MET A 661 7.75 0.47 53.18
CA MET A 661 7.35 1.89 53.10
C MET A 661 6.20 2.25 54.04
N TYR A 662 5.66 1.33 54.83
CA TYR A 662 4.54 1.54 55.75
C TYR A 662 4.94 1.83 57.17
#